data_aa72730089c6fefe5ba949dfe3842226
#
_entry.id   aa72730089c6fefe5ba949dfe3842226
#
_cell.length_a   1.000
_cell.length_b   1.000
_cell.length_c   1.000
_cell.angle_alpha   90.00
_cell.angle_beta   90.00
_cell.angle_gamma   90.00
#
_symmetry.space_group_name_H-M   'P 1'
#
loop_
_entity.id
_entity.type
_entity.pdbx_description
1 polymer ?
#
loop_
_entity_poly.entity_id
_entity_poly.type
_entity_poly.pdbx_seq_one_letter_code
_entity_poly.pdbx_strand_id
1 'polypeptide(L)'
;MAGGEGTRLRPMTANQPKPMLPVANRPIMEHVLRLLKRHGFDETIVTVQFLAALVRNYFGDGEEFGMSLQYATEEMPLGTAGSVRNAEDALRDEPFLVISGDALTDMDLTAMVKFHKEKGALVTVGLARMPNPLEFGIVITQEDGRIQRFLEKPTWGQVFSDTVNTGLYVMEPEVLAEVPPGEMVDWSGDVFPKLLKRGAPLFGYVSDGYWEDVGTHESYLKAQADVLDRRVQTDIAGFEVSPGVWVAEGAEVDTDAVLTGPLCIGDYAKIEAGAHLREYTVVGSNVVVKEGAFLHRAVVHNNVYIGQGVTLRGCVIGKNTDVMRLARIEEGAIVGDECVIEPEAYLSAKVKVYPFKTIEAGAVVNNSVIWESRGQRTLFGPRGVSGLINVEVTPELAVRLASAYATTLRKGSTVTTSRDASRAARTLKRAVQSALNASAINVVDLEAQPLPVVRFETAREHYSGGVAIRTTPGDPQSVDIIFLDERGAELSQADQRKLERVFSRQEFRRAFPGEIAELSYPPRVVESYTHELLRCVDMSGVREADLKVVADCAGGTTSLVLPSLLGTIGLGEVLTLNSRLDEISPTETVAQQRAGLQRLAEMVSSSRAAFGVRFDPVGERIQLVDEKGELVSEDRALLSVLDLVAAERKSGRVALPVTTTRVAEQVCRFHGVQVTWTPTSMDALTVAAASEDVIFAADGRGGFVVPECARTVDGLAAFVRLLGLIARTRLTLSQIDARIPIAHMLKRSIPTPWAAKGSVMRTVVVAAGSNEIDTTDGVRVVVPGRGWILALPDPADAVTHLWAEGNDADDAQLLMDEWAEVVEQAGR
;
A
#
# COMPACT_ATOMS: atom_id res chain seq x y z
N MET A 1 -13.23 -1.47 34.11
CA MET A 1 -11.98 -1.70 33.40
C MET A 1 -12.08 -1.09 31.97
N ALA A 2 -11.24 -0.10 31.61
CA ALA A 2 -11.34 0.66 30.36
C ALA A 2 -9.97 0.84 29.66
N GLY A 3 -9.00 -0.04 29.92
CA GLY A 3 -7.61 0.07 29.45
C GLY A 3 -7.28 -0.57 28.10
N GLY A 4 -8.20 -1.25 27.45
CA GLY A 4 -7.92 -2.04 26.24
C GLY A 4 -7.70 -1.22 24.96
N GLU A 5 -6.66 -1.54 24.17
CA GLU A 5 -6.36 -0.88 22.87
C GLU A 5 -7.38 -1.16 21.76
N GLY A 6 -8.11 -2.27 21.83
CA GLY A 6 -9.09 -2.65 20.79
C GLY A 6 -8.49 -2.89 19.40
N THR A 7 -7.34 -3.53 19.30
CA THR A 7 -6.58 -3.70 18.03
C THR A 7 -7.37 -4.36 16.91
N ARG A 8 -8.31 -5.27 17.23
CA ARG A 8 -9.19 -5.93 16.23
C ARG A 8 -10.20 -4.98 15.57
N LEU A 9 -10.49 -3.83 16.21
CA LEU A 9 -11.41 -2.80 15.73
C LEU A 9 -10.73 -1.70 14.92
N ARG A 10 -9.39 -1.75 14.75
CA ARG A 10 -8.70 -0.79 13.85
C ARG A 10 -9.29 -0.88 12.44
N PRO A 11 -9.49 0.27 11.76
CA PRO A 11 -8.96 1.62 12.05
C PRO A 11 -9.75 2.46 13.06
N MET A 12 -10.96 2.08 13.50
CA MET A 12 -11.80 2.89 14.41
C MET A 12 -11.15 3.20 15.76
N THR A 13 -10.29 2.30 16.24
CA THR A 13 -9.56 2.44 17.52
C THR A 13 -8.11 2.91 17.35
N ALA A 14 -7.75 3.44 16.19
CA ALA A 14 -6.40 3.98 15.97
C ALA A 14 -6.16 5.25 16.83
N ASN A 15 -7.17 6.12 16.93
CA ASN A 15 -7.10 7.42 17.58
C ASN A 15 -7.98 7.55 18.84
N GLN A 16 -8.63 6.47 19.26
CA GLN A 16 -9.48 6.46 20.46
C GLN A 16 -9.52 5.06 21.09
N PRO A 17 -9.66 4.97 22.42
CA PRO A 17 -9.76 3.68 23.09
C PRO A 17 -11.12 3.03 22.82
N LYS A 18 -11.18 1.69 22.82
CA LYS A 18 -12.40 0.91 22.57
C LYS A 18 -13.63 1.38 23.36
N PRO A 19 -13.55 1.68 24.68
CA PRO A 19 -14.69 2.17 25.45
C PRO A 19 -15.32 3.48 24.96
N MET A 20 -14.57 4.25 24.15
CA MET A 20 -15.01 5.52 23.57
C MET A 20 -15.69 5.37 22.20
N LEU A 21 -15.76 4.16 21.63
CA LEU A 21 -16.50 3.94 20.40
C LEU A 21 -17.99 4.20 20.60
N PRO A 22 -18.63 5.00 19.73
CA PRO A 22 -20.03 5.34 19.89
C PRO A 22 -20.95 4.19 19.45
N VAL A 23 -21.91 3.85 20.28
CA VAL A 23 -23.06 2.99 19.92
C VAL A 23 -24.32 3.83 20.07
N ALA A 24 -25.13 3.96 19.03
CA ALA A 24 -26.26 4.88 18.94
C ALA A 24 -25.90 6.30 19.46
N ASN A 25 -24.79 6.83 18.99
CA ASN A 25 -24.22 8.16 19.30
C ASN A 25 -23.75 8.37 20.76
N ARG A 26 -23.58 7.31 21.56
CA ARG A 26 -23.00 7.38 22.89
C ARG A 26 -21.82 6.42 23.03
N PRO A 27 -20.72 6.80 23.70
CA PRO A 27 -19.63 5.87 24.00
C PRO A 27 -20.11 4.60 24.70
N ILE A 28 -19.52 3.44 24.39
CA ILE A 28 -19.86 2.17 25.06
C ILE A 28 -19.78 2.33 26.60
N MET A 29 -18.72 2.98 27.08
CA MET A 29 -18.55 3.21 28.50
C MET A 29 -19.66 4.08 29.11
N GLU A 30 -20.29 5.01 28.36
CA GLU A 30 -21.44 5.78 28.83
C GLU A 30 -22.64 4.87 29.10
N HIS A 31 -22.92 3.90 28.25
CA HIS A 31 -23.97 2.91 28.49
C HIS A 31 -23.70 2.12 29.77
N VAL A 32 -22.44 1.74 30.01
CA VAL A 32 -22.02 1.03 31.23
C VAL A 32 -22.24 1.91 32.49
N LEU A 33 -21.83 3.19 32.46
CA LEU A 33 -22.01 4.11 33.58
C LEU A 33 -23.49 4.35 33.89
N ARG A 34 -24.32 4.51 32.85
CA ARG A 34 -25.78 4.64 33.01
C ARG A 34 -26.40 3.37 33.60
N LEU A 35 -25.92 2.19 33.24
CA LEU A 35 -26.34 0.92 33.86
C LEU A 35 -25.95 0.90 35.35
N LEU A 36 -24.70 1.21 35.67
CA LEU A 36 -24.22 1.29 37.07
C LEU A 36 -25.10 2.24 37.91
N LYS A 37 -25.33 3.45 37.40
CA LYS A 37 -26.19 4.46 38.07
C LYS A 37 -27.63 3.95 38.31
N ARG A 38 -28.21 3.28 37.33
CA ARG A 38 -29.57 2.69 37.44
C ARG A 38 -29.68 1.67 38.55
N HIS A 39 -28.58 0.93 38.81
CA HIS A 39 -28.49 -0.06 39.88
C HIS A 39 -27.92 0.48 41.20
N GLY A 40 -27.76 1.81 41.35
CA GLY A 40 -27.36 2.48 42.59
C GLY A 40 -25.86 2.45 42.91
N PHE A 41 -25.02 2.22 41.89
CA PHE A 41 -23.56 2.36 42.02
C PHE A 41 -23.19 3.82 41.72
N ASP A 42 -22.98 4.61 42.77
CA ASP A 42 -22.70 6.04 42.65
C ASP A 42 -21.23 6.38 42.69
N GLU A 43 -20.38 5.49 43.18
CA GLU A 43 -18.92 5.62 43.19
C GLU A 43 -18.27 4.58 42.28
N THR A 44 -17.44 5.03 41.35
CA THR A 44 -16.82 4.15 40.34
C THR A 44 -15.36 4.52 40.13
N ILE A 45 -14.48 3.50 40.15
CA ILE A 45 -13.07 3.66 39.78
C ILE A 45 -12.88 3.16 38.34
N VAL A 46 -12.39 4.02 37.51
CA VAL A 46 -12.11 3.70 36.08
C VAL A 46 -10.62 3.41 35.93
N THR A 47 -10.28 2.16 35.66
CA THR A 47 -8.89 1.80 35.29
C THR A 47 -8.65 2.11 33.83
N VAL A 48 -7.64 2.91 33.52
CA VAL A 48 -7.32 3.41 32.18
C VAL A 48 -5.82 3.26 31.86
N GLN A 49 -5.52 2.96 30.60
CA GLN A 49 -4.16 2.83 30.12
C GLN A 49 -4.01 3.52 28.76
N PHE A 50 -4.56 2.96 27.69
CA PHE A 50 -4.43 3.49 26.35
C PHE A 50 -5.25 4.77 26.17
N LEU A 51 -4.61 5.88 25.78
CA LEU A 51 -5.24 7.20 25.56
C LEU A 51 -6.13 7.66 26.72
N ALA A 52 -5.68 7.43 27.95
CA ALA A 52 -6.40 7.74 29.20
C ALA A 52 -6.95 9.17 29.26
N ALA A 53 -6.25 10.15 28.67
CA ALA A 53 -6.69 11.54 28.63
C ALA A 53 -8.03 11.74 27.91
N LEU A 54 -8.30 10.97 26.84
CA LEU A 54 -9.57 11.07 26.11
C LEU A 54 -10.76 10.63 26.99
N VAL A 55 -10.59 9.55 27.74
CA VAL A 55 -11.61 9.05 28.68
C VAL A 55 -11.86 10.07 29.76
N ARG A 56 -10.80 10.59 30.39
CA ARG A 56 -10.91 11.62 31.45
C ARG A 56 -11.55 12.91 30.96
N ASN A 57 -11.18 13.37 29.76
CA ASN A 57 -11.74 14.61 29.23
C ASN A 57 -13.24 14.51 28.91
N TYR A 58 -13.71 13.32 28.51
CA TYR A 58 -15.12 13.11 28.20
C TYR A 58 -15.99 12.92 29.44
N PHE A 59 -15.53 12.10 30.40
CA PHE A 59 -16.35 11.72 31.56
C PHE A 59 -16.11 12.60 32.79
N GLY A 60 -15.06 13.42 32.80
CA GLY A 60 -14.74 14.31 33.93
C GLY A 60 -14.65 13.58 35.26
N ASP A 61 -15.23 14.15 36.29
CA ASP A 61 -15.40 13.57 37.62
C ASP A 61 -16.71 12.79 37.78
N GLY A 62 -17.52 12.70 36.71
CA GLY A 62 -18.77 11.97 36.67
C GLY A 62 -20.00 12.75 37.11
N GLU A 63 -19.88 14.02 37.52
CA GLU A 63 -21.01 14.85 37.97
C GLU A 63 -22.13 14.92 36.93
N GLU A 64 -21.81 15.05 35.64
CA GLU A 64 -22.78 15.07 34.53
C GLU A 64 -23.60 13.76 34.43
N PHE A 65 -23.07 12.66 34.94
CA PHE A 65 -23.71 11.34 34.96
C PHE A 65 -24.37 11.06 36.31
N GLY A 66 -24.30 12.02 37.27
CA GLY A 66 -24.80 11.88 38.63
C GLY A 66 -24.02 10.86 39.46
N MET A 67 -22.75 10.66 39.20
CA MET A 67 -21.84 9.69 39.82
C MET A 67 -20.55 10.38 40.27
N SER A 68 -19.75 9.68 41.05
CA SER A 68 -18.38 10.08 41.39
C SER A 68 -17.40 9.14 40.64
N LEU A 69 -16.56 9.68 39.77
CA LEU A 69 -15.57 8.92 39.03
C LEU A 69 -14.15 9.20 39.53
N GLN A 70 -13.43 8.16 39.88
CA GLN A 70 -12.00 8.21 40.16
C GLN A 70 -11.24 7.43 39.08
N TYR A 71 -9.98 7.79 38.83
CA TYR A 71 -9.20 7.17 37.75
C TYR A 71 -7.92 6.56 38.27
N ALA A 72 -7.76 5.24 38.09
CA ALA A 72 -6.53 4.52 38.31
C ALA A 72 -5.81 4.33 36.95
N THR A 73 -4.65 4.99 36.80
CA THR A 73 -3.88 4.95 35.54
C THR A 73 -2.80 3.90 35.61
N GLU A 74 -2.65 3.13 34.54
CA GLU A 74 -1.58 2.14 34.39
C GLU A 74 -0.47 2.73 33.52
N GLU A 75 0.77 2.63 33.94
CA GLU A 75 1.93 3.03 33.14
C GLU A 75 2.32 1.96 32.12
N MET A 76 2.00 0.70 32.40
CA MET A 76 2.19 -0.47 31.54
C MET A 76 0.97 -1.40 31.68
N PRO A 77 0.68 -2.24 30.66
CA PRO A 77 -0.44 -3.17 30.74
C PRO A 77 -0.31 -4.14 31.92
N LEU A 78 -1.28 -4.13 32.81
CA LEU A 78 -1.30 -4.98 34.01
C LEU A 78 -2.23 -6.19 33.90
N GLY A 79 -2.92 -6.37 32.76
CA GLY A 79 -3.96 -7.38 32.61
C GLY A 79 -5.23 -7.04 33.40
N THR A 80 -6.25 -7.89 33.33
CA THR A 80 -7.57 -7.59 33.91
C THR A 80 -7.56 -7.61 35.45
N ALA A 81 -6.80 -8.49 36.08
CA ALA A 81 -6.68 -8.57 37.53
C ALA A 81 -5.71 -7.49 38.08
N GLY A 82 -4.56 -7.32 37.42
CA GLY A 82 -3.58 -6.32 37.84
C GLY A 82 -4.13 -4.89 37.75
N SER A 83 -4.96 -4.60 36.73
CA SER A 83 -5.70 -3.33 36.62
C SER A 83 -6.55 -3.00 37.85
N VAL A 84 -7.32 -3.99 38.34
CA VAL A 84 -8.16 -3.82 39.55
C VAL A 84 -7.30 -3.74 40.80
N ARG A 85 -6.22 -4.55 40.86
CA ARG A 85 -5.24 -4.46 41.97
C ARG A 85 -4.60 -3.07 42.08
N ASN A 86 -4.38 -2.39 40.98
CA ASN A 86 -3.85 -1.03 40.97
C ASN A 86 -4.76 0.02 41.64
N ALA A 87 -6.03 -0.33 41.85
CA ALA A 87 -7.02 0.48 42.54
C ALA A 87 -7.33 -0.01 43.98
N GLU A 88 -6.51 -0.92 44.53
CA GLU A 88 -6.76 -1.61 45.80
C GLU A 88 -7.11 -0.69 46.96
N ASP A 89 -6.45 0.47 47.09
CA ASP A 89 -6.64 1.37 48.21
C ASP A 89 -8.07 1.82 48.41
N ALA A 90 -8.86 1.86 47.35
CA ALA A 90 -10.26 2.22 47.37
C ALA A 90 -11.22 1.01 47.39
N LEU A 91 -10.68 -0.23 47.30
CA LEU A 91 -11.49 -1.46 47.19
C LEU A 91 -11.35 -2.40 48.40
N ARG A 92 -10.68 -1.95 49.51
CA ARG A 92 -10.31 -2.83 50.64
C ARG A 92 -11.44 -3.11 51.63
N ASP A 93 -12.40 -2.23 51.72
CA ASP A 93 -13.29 -2.19 52.87
C ASP A 93 -14.65 -2.88 52.63
N GLU A 94 -15.09 -3.02 51.40
CA GLU A 94 -16.39 -3.53 51.03
C GLU A 94 -16.33 -4.42 49.74
N PRO A 95 -17.28 -5.38 49.59
CA PRO A 95 -17.44 -6.09 48.34
C PRO A 95 -17.67 -5.12 47.19
N PHE A 96 -17.03 -5.38 46.06
CA PHE A 96 -17.06 -4.49 44.91
C PHE A 96 -17.49 -5.20 43.62
N LEU A 97 -18.01 -4.42 42.67
CA LEU A 97 -18.36 -4.87 41.32
C LEU A 97 -17.23 -4.51 40.35
N VAL A 98 -16.82 -5.46 39.52
CA VAL A 98 -15.94 -5.24 38.37
C VAL A 98 -16.75 -5.39 37.08
N ILE A 99 -16.63 -4.43 36.15
CA ILE A 99 -17.32 -4.47 34.87
C ILE A 99 -16.37 -4.01 33.76
N SER A 100 -16.43 -4.68 32.61
CA SER A 100 -15.71 -4.25 31.39
C SER A 100 -16.38 -3.01 30.80
N GLY A 101 -15.61 -1.94 30.59
CA GLY A 101 -16.09 -0.66 30.02
C GLY A 101 -16.26 -0.69 28.49
N ASP A 102 -16.05 -1.83 27.87
CA ASP A 102 -16.03 -2.05 26.42
C ASP A 102 -17.05 -3.12 25.95
N ALA A 103 -17.92 -3.57 26.86
CA ALA A 103 -19.03 -4.47 26.58
C ALA A 103 -20.37 -3.75 26.73
N LEU A 104 -21.31 -4.01 25.83
CA LEU A 104 -22.66 -3.51 25.89
C LEU A 104 -23.54 -4.51 26.65
N THR A 105 -24.20 -4.08 27.75
CA THR A 105 -25.01 -4.99 28.55
C THR A 105 -26.13 -4.24 29.30
N ASP A 106 -27.19 -4.96 29.60
CA ASP A 106 -28.30 -4.50 30.49
C ASP A 106 -28.60 -5.52 31.61
N MET A 107 -27.61 -6.33 31.96
CA MET A 107 -27.73 -7.32 33.03
C MET A 107 -28.21 -6.70 34.36
N ASP A 108 -29.08 -7.41 35.10
CA ASP A 108 -29.55 -6.98 36.43
C ASP A 108 -28.42 -7.13 37.46
N LEU A 109 -27.71 -6.02 37.71
CA LEU A 109 -26.58 -5.98 38.63
C LEU A 109 -27.07 -6.13 40.09
N THR A 110 -28.29 -5.65 40.41
CA THR A 110 -28.87 -5.75 41.76
C THR A 110 -29.17 -7.22 42.11
N ALA A 111 -29.74 -7.97 41.16
CA ALA A 111 -29.99 -9.40 41.34
C ALA A 111 -28.67 -10.18 41.47
N MET A 112 -27.65 -9.82 40.74
CA MET A 112 -26.32 -10.45 40.83
C MET A 112 -25.66 -10.23 42.18
N VAL A 113 -25.70 -9.01 42.72
CA VAL A 113 -25.18 -8.69 44.07
C VAL A 113 -25.96 -9.42 45.15
N LYS A 114 -27.28 -9.52 45.02
CA LYS A 114 -28.12 -10.29 45.92
C LYS A 114 -27.74 -11.78 45.89
N PHE A 115 -27.59 -12.36 44.72
CA PHE A 115 -27.13 -13.75 44.53
C PHE A 115 -25.76 -13.99 45.20
N HIS A 116 -24.81 -13.08 45.01
CA HIS A 116 -23.48 -13.17 45.61
C HIS A 116 -23.59 -13.28 47.17
N LYS A 117 -24.36 -12.39 47.79
CA LYS A 117 -24.59 -12.39 49.24
C LYS A 117 -25.31 -13.66 49.73
N GLU A 118 -26.33 -14.10 49.01
CA GLU A 118 -27.07 -15.32 49.35
C GLU A 118 -26.22 -16.60 49.29
N LYS A 119 -25.27 -16.65 48.37
CA LYS A 119 -24.36 -17.80 48.22
C LYS A 119 -23.14 -17.74 49.12
N GLY A 120 -22.88 -16.60 49.79
CA GLY A 120 -21.65 -16.38 50.54
C GLY A 120 -20.43 -16.58 49.66
N ALA A 121 -20.50 -16.09 48.43
CA ALA A 121 -19.46 -16.29 47.43
C ALA A 121 -18.24 -15.41 47.71
N LEU A 122 -17.05 -15.92 47.41
CA LEU A 122 -15.82 -15.11 47.34
C LEU A 122 -15.79 -14.31 46.02
N VAL A 123 -16.22 -14.97 44.94
CA VAL A 123 -16.37 -14.36 43.61
C VAL A 123 -17.65 -14.86 42.98
N THR A 124 -18.46 -13.94 42.48
CA THR A 124 -19.57 -14.27 41.57
C THR A 124 -19.22 -13.75 40.18
N VAL A 125 -19.26 -14.64 39.18
CA VAL A 125 -19.00 -14.34 37.77
C VAL A 125 -20.32 -14.21 37.04
N GLY A 126 -20.56 -13.06 36.40
CA GLY A 126 -21.67 -12.88 35.47
C GLY A 126 -21.49 -13.71 34.22
N LEU A 127 -22.50 -14.49 33.84
CA LEU A 127 -22.48 -15.40 32.70
C LEU A 127 -23.61 -15.06 31.72
N ALA A 128 -23.30 -15.14 30.41
CA ALA A 128 -24.28 -15.05 29.34
C ALA A 128 -24.29 -16.31 28.50
N ARG A 129 -25.43 -16.65 27.90
CA ARG A 129 -25.54 -17.77 26.97
C ARG A 129 -25.18 -17.31 25.54
N MET A 130 -24.22 -18.00 24.91
CA MET A 130 -23.76 -17.68 23.55
C MET A 130 -23.83 -18.89 22.63
N PRO A 131 -24.44 -18.76 21.43
CA PRO A 131 -24.52 -19.85 20.46
C PRO A 131 -23.15 -20.32 19.96
N ASN A 132 -22.16 -19.41 19.86
CA ASN A 132 -20.78 -19.71 19.50
C ASN A 132 -19.83 -19.25 20.60
N PRO A 133 -19.49 -20.10 21.58
CA PRO A 133 -18.70 -19.72 22.75
C PRO A 133 -17.19 -19.80 22.55
N LEU A 134 -16.68 -20.22 21.37
CA LEU A 134 -15.24 -20.50 21.15
C LEU A 134 -14.30 -19.32 21.31
N GLU A 135 -14.79 -18.11 21.10
CA GLU A 135 -13.99 -16.88 21.23
C GLU A 135 -13.90 -16.37 22.67
N PHE A 136 -14.66 -16.98 23.61
CA PHE A 136 -14.80 -16.53 24.98
C PHE A 136 -14.28 -17.58 25.97
N GLY A 137 -14.13 -17.17 27.23
CA GLY A 137 -13.93 -18.09 28.34
C GLY A 137 -15.23 -18.79 28.70
N ILE A 138 -15.29 -20.11 28.54
CA ILE A 138 -16.45 -20.94 28.92
C ILE A 138 -16.39 -21.24 30.40
N VAL A 139 -17.53 -21.13 31.08
CA VAL A 139 -17.66 -21.45 32.49
C VAL A 139 -18.66 -22.58 32.67
N ILE A 140 -18.22 -23.65 33.35
CA ILE A 140 -19.07 -24.80 33.67
C ILE A 140 -19.48 -24.69 35.12
N THR A 141 -20.80 -24.69 35.37
CA THR A 141 -21.39 -24.59 36.73
C THR A 141 -22.15 -25.86 37.11
N GLN A 142 -22.28 -26.08 38.42
CA GLN A 142 -23.21 -27.04 38.98
C GLN A 142 -24.65 -26.49 39.00
N GLU A 143 -25.63 -27.30 39.33
CA GLU A 143 -27.03 -26.86 39.42
C GLU A 143 -27.25 -25.73 40.44
N ASP A 144 -26.45 -25.69 41.52
CA ASP A 144 -26.51 -24.65 42.55
C ASP A 144 -25.81 -23.34 42.16
N GLY A 145 -25.21 -23.30 40.93
CA GLY A 145 -24.42 -22.18 40.38
C GLY A 145 -22.94 -22.20 40.72
N ARG A 146 -22.44 -23.19 41.51
CA ARG A 146 -21.01 -23.25 41.83
C ARG A 146 -20.19 -23.59 40.62
N ILE A 147 -19.10 -22.83 40.40
CA ILE A 147 -18.22 -23.01 39.25
C ILE A 147 -17.35 -24.24 39.44
N GLN A 148 -17.40 -25.14 38.48
CA GLN A 148 -16.56 -26.33 38.45
C GLN A 148 -15.27 -26.13 37.66
N ARG A 149 -15.38 -25.39 36.53
CA ARG A 149 -14.26 -25.26 35.58
C ARG A 149 -14.37 -23.99 34.76
N PHE A 150 -13.22 -23.39 34.47
CA PHE A 150 -12.99 -22.37 33.44
C PHE A 150 -12.24 -22.98 32.27
N LEU A 151 -12.64 -22.67 31.04
CA LEU A 151 -11.99 -23.06 29.80
C LEU A 151 -11.80 -21.82 28.95
N GLU A 152 -10.59 -21.30 28.90
CA GLU A 152 -10.26 -20.13 28.09
C GLU A 152 -10.11 -20.54 26.61
N LYS A 153 -10.93 -19.96 25.73
CA LYS A 153 -10.93 -20.19 24.27
C LYS A 153 -10.78 -21.66 23.86
N PRO A 154 -11.72 -22.55 24.27
CA PRO A 154 -11.63 -23.97 24.05
C PRO A 154 -11.83 -24.35 22.57
N THR A 155 -11.45 -25.58 22.21
CA THR A 155 -11.85 -26.19 20.93
C THR A 155 -13.26 -26.78 21.03
N TRP A 156 -13.95 -27.02 19.91
CA TRP A 156 -15.30 -27.61 19.89
C TRP A 156 -15.40 -28.92 20.67
N GLY A 157 -14.35 -29.74 20.69
CA GLY A 157 -14.32 -30.96 21.49
C GLY A 157 -14.27 -30.75 23.00
N GLN A 158 -14.09 -29.52 23.47
CA GLN A 158 -14.04 -29.16 24.90
C GLN A 158 -15.25 -28.33 25.32
N VAL A 159 -16.18 -28.04 24.39
CA VAL A 159 -17.38 -27.23 24.66
C VAL A 159 -18.47 -28.12 25.24
N PHE A 160 -18.70 -28.02 26.52
CA PHE A 160 -19.76 -28.73 27.27
C PHE A 160 -20.76 -27.78 27.91
N SER A 161 -20.67 -26.48 27.61
CA SER A 161 -21.56 -25.44 28.11
C SER A 161 -21.62 -24.29 27.09
N ASP A 162 -22.76 -23.62 27.03
CA ASP A 162 -23.01 -22.40 26.24
C ASP A 162 -22.84 -21.11 27.06
N THR A 163 -22.47 -21.23 28.36
CA THR A 163 -22.28 -20.09 29.23
C THR A 163 -20.87 -19.54 29.17
N VAL A 164 -20.74 -18.24 28.88
CA VAL A 164 -19.47 -17.55 28.74
C VAL A 164 -19.27 -16.51 29.82
N ASN A 165 -18.02 -16.26 30.16
CA ASN A 165 -17.60 -15.21 31.06
C ASN A 165 -17.80 -13.83 30.40
N THR A 166 -18.58 -12.95 31.05
CA THR A 166 -18.96 -11.65 30.54
C THR A 166 -18.00 -10.51 30.92
N GLY A 167 -16.99 -10.77 31.74
CA GLY A 167 -16.14 -9.73 32.30
C GLY A 167 -16.83 -8.91 33.41
N LEU A 168 -17.90 -9.46 33.98
CA LEU A 168 -18.67 -8.86 35.07
C LEU A 168 -18.47 -9.72 36.32
N TYR A 169 -18.04 -9.11 37.42
CA TYR A 169 -17.74 -9.84 38.65
C TYR A 169 -18.22 -9.10 39.88
N VAL A 170 -18.73 -9.83 40.88
CA VAL A 170 -18.88 -9.32 42.27
C VAL A 170 -17.85 -10.06 43.12
N MET A 171 -17.04 -9.32 43.83
CA MET A 171 -15.88 -9.87 44.56
C MET A 171 -15.79 -9.37 45.97
N GLU A 172 -15.33 -10.24 46.86
CA GLU A 172 -14.89 -9.85 48.18
C GLU A 172 -13.46 -9.29 48.15
N PRO A 173 -13.09 -8.31 48.98
CA PRO A 173 -11.77 -7.65 48.97
C PRO A 173 -10.58 -8.61 49.08
N GLU A 174 -10.77 -9.73 49.80
CA GLU A 174 -9.73 -10.75 50.04
C GLU A 174 -9.17 -11.31 48.74
N VAL A 175 -9.90 -11.27 47.63
CA VAL A 175 -9.45 -11.76 46.32
C VAL A 175 -8.24 -10.97 45.82
N LEU A 176 -8.15 -9.68 46.17
CA LEU A 176 -7.03 -8.83 45.75
C LEU A 176 -5.67 -9.33 46.27
N ALA A 177 -5.62 -10.04 47.39
CA ALA A 177 -4.39 -10.61 47.93
C ALA A 177 -3.79 -11.71 47.05
N GLU A 178 -4.58 -12.29 46.11
CA GLU A 178 -4.11 -13.30 45.16
C GLU A 178 -3.41 -12.71 43.93
N VAL A 179 -3.45 -11.38 43.76
CA VAL A 179 -2.88 -10.65 42.62
C VAL A 179 -1.60 -9.94 43.07
N PRO A 180 -0.41 -10.30 42.59
CA PRO A 180 0.81 -9.59 42.88
C PRO A 180 0.75 -8.14 42.39
N PRO A 181 1.25 -7.17 43.15
CA PRO A 181 1.25 -5.77 42.75
C PRO A 181 2.25 -5.53 41.59
N GLY A 182 1.83 -4.78 40.57
CA GLY A 182 2.68 -4.38 39.45
C GLY A 182 2.97 -5.46 38.44
N GLU A 183 2.35 -6.63 38.53
CA GLU A 183 2.48 -7.71 37.56
C GLU A 183 1.28 -7.79 36.62
N MET A 184 1.52 -8.28 35.40
CA MET A 184 0.47 -8.55 34.42
C MET A 184 -0.25 -9.87 34.80
N VAL A 185 -1.48 -9.76 35.26
CA VAL A 185 -2.30 -10.90 35.72
C VAL A 185 -3.73 -10.78 35.22
N ASP A 186 -4.30 -11.91 34.76
CA ASP A 186 -5.68 -12.01 34.31
C ASP A 186 -6.58 -12.78 35.25
N TRP A 187 -7.84 -12.30 35.41
CA TRP A 187 -8.82 -13.01 36.25
C TRP A 187 -9.06 -14.42 35.79
N SER A 188 -9.42 -14.59 34.51
CA SER A 188 -9.83 -15.90 33.95
C SER A 188 -8.67 -16.85 33.72
N GLY A 189 -7.52 -16.33 33.33
CA GLY A 189 -6.34 -17.14 33.01
C GLY A 189 -5.56 -17.57 34.23
N ASP A 190 -5.45 -16.69 35.24
CA ASP A 190 -4.52 -16.88 36.35
C ASP A 190 -5.22 -17.05 37.70
N VAL A 191 -6.09 -16.09 38.09
CA VAL A 191 -6.62 -16.01 39.44
C VAL A 191 -7.73 -17.03 39.73
N PHE A 192 -8.77 -17.07 38.88
CA PHE A 192 -9.91 -17.97 39.11
C PHE A 192 -9.53 -19.44 39.08
N PRO A 193 -8.67 -19.95 38.14
CA PRO A 193 -8.20 -21.33 38.22
C PRO A 193 -7.44 -21.67 39.49
N LYS A 194 -6.66 -20.72 40.03
CA LYS A 194 -5.89 -20.89 41.27
C LYS A 194 -6.84 -20.96 42.46
N LEU A 195 -7.85 -20.11 42.53
CA LEU A 195 -8.88 -20.11 43.57
C LEU A 195 -9.72 -21.40 43.54
N LEU A 196 -10.14 -21.87 42.37
CA LEU A 196 -10.87 -23.13 42.20
C LEU A 196 -10.07 -24.33 42.72
N LYS A 197 -8.76 -24.42 42.40
CA LYS A 197 -7.90 -25.51 42.92
C LYS A 197 -7.83 -25.54 44.45
N ARG A 198 -8.02 -24.40 45.12
CA ARG A 198 -8.07 -24.29 46.56
C ARG A 198 -9.46 -24.54 47.15
N GLY A 199 -10.45 -24.80 46.29
CA GLY A 199 -11.83 -25.03 46.74
C GLY A 199 -12.58 -23.80 47.19
N ALA A 200 -12.12 -22.61 46.81
CA ALA A 200 -12.77 -21.34 47.15
C ALA A 200 -14.22 -21.26 46.58
N PRO A 201 -15.17 -20.56 47.26
CA PRO A 201 -16.57 -20.49 46.85
C PRO A 201 -16.73 -19.51 45.66
N LEU A 202 -16.54 -20.00 44.45
CA LEU A 202 -16.77 -19.31 43.18
C LEU A 202 -18.11 -19.74 42.58
N PHE A 203 -18.96 -18.76 42.26
CA PHE A 203 -20.28 -18.99 41.68
C PHE A 203 -20.47 -18.28 40.36
N GLY A 204 -21.23 -18.86 39.43
CA GLY A 204 -21.67 -18.26 38.20
C GLY A 204 -23.13 -17.81 38.30
N TYR A 205 -23.38 -16.56 37.96
CA TYR A 205 -24.73 -15.99 37.83
C TYR A 205 -25.10 -15.90 36.37
N VAL A 206 -25.97 -16.82 35.89
CA VAL A 206 -26.44 -16.78 34.51
C VAL A 206 -27.51 -15.73 34.35
N SER A 207 -27.27 -14.72 33.55
CA SER A 207 -28.19 -13.63 33.26
C SER A 207 -28.97 -13.86 31.99
N ASP A 208 -30.28 -13.54 32.00
CA ASP A 208 -31.12 -13.48 30.80
C ASP A 208 -31.04 -12.12 30.09
N GLY A 209 -30.32 -11.14 30.67
CA GLY A 209 -30.09 -9.82 30.09
C GLY A 209 -29.19 -9.86 28.84
N TYR A 210 -29.27 -8.81 28.06
CA TYR A 210 -28.41 -8.63 26.90
C TYR A 210 -26.94 -8.47 27.29
N TRP A 211 -26.05 -9.11 26.51
CA TRP A 211 -24.62 -8.92 26.60
C TRP A 211 -23.96 -9.12 25.23
N GLU A 212 -23.09 -8.19 24.83
CA GLU A 212 -22.30 -8.25 23.61
C GLU A 212 -20.90 -7.69 23.85
N ASP A 213 -19.85 -8.48 23.58
CA ASP A 213 -18.48 -7.95 23.47
C ASP A 213 -18.31 -7.28 22.11
N VAL A 214 -18.18 -5.96 22.11
CA VAL A 214 -17.94 -5.18 20.90
C VAL A 214 -16.46 -5.31 20.50
N GLY A 215 -16.05 -6.52 20.12
CA GLY A 215 -14.66 -6.87 19.82
C GLY A 215 -14.28 -6.89 18.35
N THR A 216 -15.26 -6.94 17.46
CA THR A 216 -15.07 -6.96 15.99
C THR A 216 -15.93 -5.91 15.29
N HIS A 217 -15.69 -5.66 14.01
CA HIS A 217 -16.51 -4.74 13.20
C HIS A 217 -17.95 -5.25 13.05
N GLU A 218 -18.11 -6.58 12.93
CA GLU A 218 -19.41 -7.22 12.85
C GLU A 218 -20.19 -7.04 14.16
N SER A 219 -19.54 -7.31 15.32
CA SER A 219 -20.18 -7.11 16.62
C SER A 219 -20.46 -5.63 16.90
N TYR A 220 -19.66 -4.70 16.38
CA TYR A 220 -19.93 -3.26 16.48
C TYR A 220 -21.19 -2.85 15.69
N LEU A 221 -21.34 -3.28 14.43
CA LEU A 221 -22.54 -3.01 13.64
C LEU A 221 -23.78 -3.70 14.22
N LYS A 222 -23.60 -4.92 14.76
CA LYS A 222 -24.66 -5.65 15.47
C LYS A 222 -25.12 -4.89 16.72
N ALA A 223 -24.20 -4.38 17.53
CA ALA A 223 -24.53 -3.60 18.71
C ALA A 223 -25.35 -2.33 18.38
N GLN A 224 -25.02 -1.64 17.27
CA GLN A 224 -25.83 -0.52 16.76
C GLN A 224 -27.26 -0.95 16.46
N ALA A 225 -27.42 -2.05 15.71
CA ALA A 225 -28.74 -2.55 15.33
C ALA A 225 -29.54 -3.02 16.56
N ASP A 226 -28.92 -3.75 17.50
CA ASP A 226 -29.58 -4.27 18.70
C ASP A 226 -30.07 -3.14 19.64
N VAL A 227 -29.35 -2.03 19.72
CA VAL A 227 -29.80 -0.83 20.47
C VAL A 227 -30.98 -0.17 19.74
N LEU A 228 -30.91 0.00 18.43
CA LEU A 228 -31.98 0.62 17.66
C LEU A 228 -33.27 -0.26 17.65
N ASP A 229 -33.12 -1.58 17.67
CA ASP A 229 -34.23 -2.55 17.82
C ASP A 229 -34.78 -2.63 19.25
N ARG A 230 -34.20 -1.87 20.20
CA ARG A 230 -34.53 -1.91 21.64
C ARG A 230 -34.38 -3.31 22.28
N ARG A 231 -33.46 -4.12 21.76
CA ARG A 231 -33.07 -5.41 22.40
C ARG A 231 -32.26 -5.20 23.65
N VAL A 232 -31.63 -4.04 23.79
CA VAL A 232 -30.86 -3.61 24.95
C VAL A 232 -31.65 -2.54 25.70
N GLN A 233 -31.81 -2.67 27.00
CA GLN A 233 -32.45 -1.65 27.85
C GLN A 233 -31.47 -0.48 28.08
N THR A 234 -31.33 0.36 27.08
CA THR A 234 -30.53 1.59 27.14
C THR A 234 -31.24 2.74 26.47
N ASP A 235 -30.86 3.98 26.85
CA ASP A 235 -31.46 5.17 26.27
C ASP A 235 -30.77 5.52 24.95
N ILE A 236 -31.55 5.68 23.87
CA ILE A 236 -31.08 6.21 22.59
C ILE A 236 -31.05 7.75 22.70
N ALA A 237 -30.02 8.37 22.10
CA ALA A 237 -29.92 9.84 22.10
C ALA A 237 -31.00 10.49 21.24
N GLY A 238 -31.58 11.59 21.71
CA GLY A 238 -32.63 12.35 21.03
C GLY A 238 -34.06 11.94 21.36
N PHE A 239 -35.00 12.39 20.53
CA PHE A 239 -36.44 12.15 20.67
C PHE A 239 -36.95 11.28 19.54
N GLU A 240 -37.83 10.34 19.78
CA GLU A 240 -38.48 9.53 18.77
C GLU A 240 -39.56 10.36 18.05
N VAL A 241 -39.24 10.86 16.85
CA VAL A 241 -40.12 11.73 16.04
C VAL A 241 -41.12 10.93 15.19
N SER A 242 -40.81 9.69 14.89
CA SER A 242 -41.71 8.71 14.27
C SER A 242 -41.22 7.29 14.67
N PRO A 243 -42.03 6.24 14.50
CA PRO A 243 -41.69 4.91 14.97
C PRO A 243 -40.27 4.47 14.49
N GLY A 244 -39.38 4.28 15.47
CA GLY A 244 -38.00 3.87 15.22
C GLY A 244 -37.08 4.97 14.64
N VAL A 245 -37.49 6.22 14.61
CA VAL A 245 -36.67 7.35 14.15
C VAL A 245 -36.37 8.30 15.30
N TRP A 246 -35.11 8.32 15.74
CA TRP A 246 -34.66 9.22 16.80
C TRP A 246 -33.91 10.42 16.21
N VAL A 247 -34.24 11.62 16.62
CA VAL A 247 -33.62 12.86 16.20
C VAL A 247 -33.19 13.64 17.43
N ALA A 248 -31.91 13.98 17.50
CA ALA A 248 -31.33 14.70 18.61
C ALA A 248 -31.54 16.24 18.49
N GLU A 249 -31.12 16.97 19.51
CA GLU A 249 -31.34 18.41 19.61
C GLU A 249 -30.59 19.19 18.50
N GLY A 250 -31.24 20.20 17.94
CA GLY A 250 -30.65 21.05 16.91
C GLY A 250 -30.42 20.40 15.55
N ALA A 251 -30.86 19.16 15.36
CA ALA A 251 -30.77 18.52 14.02
C ALA A 251 -31.81 19.11 13.06
N GLU A 252 -31.37 19.42 11.85
CA GLU A 252 -32.19 19.96 10.75
C GLU A 252 -32.43 18.83 9.72
N VAL A 253 -33.66 18.41 9.54
CA VAL A 253 -34.06 17.41 8.55
C VAL A 253 -35.02 18.06 7.56
N ASP A 254 -34.63 18.05 6.27
CA ASP A 254 -35.47 18.57 5.20
C ASP A 254 -36.76 17.75 5.04
N THR A 255 -37.85 18.40 4.67
CA THR A 255 -39.15 17.75 4.47
C THR A 255 -39.18 16.73 3.35
N ASP A 256 -38.30 16.89 2.34
CA ASP A 256 -38.18 15.98 1.20
C ASP A 256 -37.15 14.88 1.45
N ALA A 257 -36.53 14.82 2.64
CA ALA A 257 -35.68 13.72 3.06
C ALA A 257 -36.52 12.47 3.42
N VAL A 258 -36.07 11.30 2.98
CA VAL A 258 -36.77 10.03 3.24
C VAL A 258 -36.09 9.30 4.40
N LEU A 259 -36.77 9.24 5.54
CA LEU A 259 -36.31 8.51 6.72
C LEU A 259 -37.09 7.20 6.88
N THR A 260 -36.39 6.05 6.96
CA THR A 260 -36.98 4.73 7.21
C THR A 260 -36.31 4.11 8.42
N GLY A 261 -37.01 4.05 9.57
CA GLY A 261 -36.46 3.47 10.81
C GLY A 261 -36.27 1.96 10.78
N PRO A 262 -35.54 1.39 11.76
CA PRO A 262 -34.93 2.09 12.89
C PRO A 262 -33.63 2.84 12.51
N LEU A 263 -33.50 4.09 12.97
CA LEU A 263 -32.31 4.93 12.76
C LEU A 263 -32.20 6.02 13.84
N CYS A 264 -31.01 6.59 14.01
CA CYS A 264 -30.83 7.76 14.87
C CYS A 264 -29.96 8.83 14.22
N ILE A 265 -30.29 10.10 14.49
CA ILE A 265 -29.62 11.30 13.98
C ILE A 265 -29.13 12.11 15.18
N GLY A 266 -27.85 12.43 15.24
CA GLY A 266 -27.17 13.15 16.31
C GLY A 266 -27.41 14.66 16.29
N ASP A 267 -26.90 15.33 17.31
CA ASP A 267 -27.10 16.77 17.54
C ASP A 267 -26.55 17.61 16.39
N TYR A 268 -27.26 18.64 16.00
CA TYR A 268 -26.87 19.60 14.96
C TYR A 268 -26.54 18.97 13.60
N ALA A 269 -26.98 17.73 13.36
CA ALA A 269 -26.85 17.11 12.04
C ALA A 269 -27.80 17.79 11.03
N LYS A 270 -27.34 17.91 9.77
CA LYS A 270 -28.11 18.51 8.69
C LYS A 270 -28.36 17.51 7.58
N ILE A 271 -29.63 17.17 7.34
CA ILE A 271 -30.07 16.23 6.31
C ILE A 271 -30.79 17.04 5.22
N GLU A 272 -30.25 17.10 4.02
CA GLU A 272 -30.80 17.88 2.92
C GLU A 272 -31.87 17.12 2.11
N ALA A 273 -32.58 17.86 1.24
CA ALA A 273 -33.66 17.36 0.41
C ALA A 273 -33.26 16.11 -0.43
N GLY A 274 -34.16 15.14 -0.56
CA GLY A 274 -33.92 13.95 -1.38
C GLY A 274 -32.85 12.99 -0.83
N ALA A 275 -32.32 13.23 0.38
CA ALA A 275 -31.45 12.26 1.05
C ALA A 275 -32.30 11.07 1.56
N HIS A 276 -31.80 9.85 1.38
CA HIS A 276 -32.43 8.60 1.82
C HIS A 276 -31.65 7.97 2.96
N LEU A 277 -32.18 8.03 4.18
CA LEU A 277 -31.63 7.34 5.35
C LEU A 277 -32.52 6.11 5.65
N ARG A 278 -31.95 4.94 5.49
CA ARG A 278 -32.64 3.67 5.62
C ARG A 278 -32.32 3.01 6.97
N GLU A 279 -32.90 1.86 7.20
CA GLU A 279 -32.85 1.09 8.41
C GLU A 279 -31.40 0.90 8.91
N TYR A 280 -31.22 0.95 10.23
CA TYR A 280 -29.98 0.77 10.95
C TYR A 280 -28.88 1.80 10.57
N THR A 281 -29.31 2.97 10.12
CA THR A 281 -28.41 4.09 9.89
C THR A 281 -28.24 4.90 11.18
N VAL A 282 -26.98 5.17 11.55
CA VAL A 282 -26.60 6.02 12.67
C VAL A 282 -25.81 7.21 12.13
N VAL A 283 -26.33 8.40 12.35
CA VAL A 283 -25.70 9.66 11.97
C VAL A 283 -25.26 10.38 13.22
N GLY A 284 -23.97 10.68 13.35
CA GLY A 284 -23.38 11.38 14.48
C GLY A 284 -23.71 12.87 14.53
N SER A 285 -23.15 13.58 15.52
CA SER A 285 -23.35 15.02 15.69
C SER A 285 -22.57 15.84 14.66
N ASN A 286 -23.11 17.00 14.26
CA ASN A 286 -22.51 17.92 13.26
C ASN A 286 -22.25 17.26 11.89
N VAL A 287 -23.01 16.23 11.52
CA VAL A 287 -22.89 15.58 10.21
C VAL A 287 -23.73 16.31 9.18
N VAL A 288 -23.18 16.56 8.00
CA VAL A 288 -23.91 17.12 6.87
C VAL A 288 -24.13 16.04 5.83
N VAL A 289 -25.40 15.72 5.53
CA VAL A 289 -25.80 14.80 4.46
C VAL A 289 -26.45 15.59 3.35
N LYS A 290 -25.78 15.64 2.19
CA LYS A 290 -26.22 16.43 1.02
C LYS A 290 -27.30 15.73 0.23
N GLU A 291 -27.93 16.51 -0.66
CA GLU A 291 -28.99 16.09 -1.57
C GLU A 291 -28.72 14.75 -2.28
N GLY A 292 -29.70 13.87 -2.30
CA GLY A 292 -29.67 12.59 -3.01
C GLY A 292 -28.70 11.54 -2.46
N ALA A 293 -28.10 11.77 -1.28
CA ALA A 293 -27.28 10.76 -0.64
C ALA A 293 -28.11 9.58 -0.14
N PHE A 294 -27.57 8.35 -0.25
CA PHE A 294 -28.23 7.11 0.15
C PHE A 294 -27.42 6.41 1.23
N LEU A 295 -27.97 6.27 2.42
CA LEU A 295 -27.37 5.62 3.59
C LEU A 295 -28.24 4.45 4.05
N HIS A 296 -27.66 3.26 4.14
CA HIS A 296 -28.33 2.05 4.62
C HIS A 296 -27.37 1.23 5.49
N ARG A 297 -27.75 0.94 6.72
CA ARG A 297 -26.92 0.23 7.70
C ARG A 297 -25.54 0.89 7.88
N ALA A 298 -25.48 2.19 7.71
CA ALA A 298 -24.25 2.96 7.75
C ALA A 298 -24.10 3.67 9.12
N VAL A 299 -22.92 3.60 9.70
CA VAL A 299 -22.58 4.31 10.93
C VAL A 299 -21.64 5.46 10.57
N VAL A 300 -22.11 6.68 10.72
CA VAL A 300 -21.37 7.90 10.42
C VAL A 300 -21.05 8.60 11.74
N HIS A 301 -19.78 8.72 12.08
CA HIS A 301 -19.35 9.39 13.30
C HIS A 301 -19.47 10.92 13.19
N ASN A 302 -19.05 11.64 14.24
CA ASN A 302 -19.24 13.09 14.34
C ASN A 302 -18.40 13.89 13.32
N ASN A 303 -18.87 15.07 12.95
CA ASN A 303 -18.19 16.04 12.10
C ASN A 303 -17.85 15.49 10.69
N VAL A 304 -18.74 14.72 10.10
CA VAL A 304 -18.54 14.11 8.78
C VAL A 304 -19.34 14.85 7.72
N TYR A 305 -18.73 15.03 6.56
CA TYR A 305 -19.41 15.57 5.38
C TYR A 305 -19.72 14.45 4.39
N ILE A 306 -21.00 14.26 4.07
CA ILE A 306 -21.47 13.31 3.05
C ILE A 306 -22.01 14.11 1.86
N GLY A 307 -21.27 14.07 0.75
CA GLY A 307 -21.54 14.83 -0.47
C GLY A 307 -22.76 14.34 -1.24
N GLN A 308 -23.14 15.14 -2.25
CA GLN A 308 -24.28 14.88 -3.12
C GLN A 308 -24.20 13.51 -3.80
N GLY A 309 -25.28 12.71 -3.74
CA GLY A 309 -25.39 11.42 -4.40
C GLY A 309 -24.46 10.33 -3.90
N VAL A 310 -23.85 10.50 -2.74
CA VAL A 310 -23.01 9.47 -2.09
C VAL A 310 -23.85 8.25 -1.73
N THR A 311 -23.29 7.07 -1.88
CA THR A 311 -23.93 5.81 -1.48
C THR A 311 -23.11 5.11 -0.40
N LEU A 312 -23.67 4.94 0.79
CA LEU A 312 -23.10 4.22 1.93
C LEU A 312 -23.95 2.99 2.25
N ARG A 313 -23.33 1.81 2.29
CA ARG A 313 -23.99 0.54 2.60
C ARG A 313 -23.20 -0.27 3.61
N GLY A 314 -23.80 -0.56 4.77
CA GLY A 314 -23.22 -1.45 5.80
C GLY A 314 -21.79 -1.09 6.19
N CYS A 315 -21.44 0.19 6.23
CA CYS A 315 -20.09 0.69 6.41
C CYS A 315 -19.97 1.61 7.63
N VAL A 316 -18.73 1.90 8.03
CA VAL A 316 -18.44 2.85 9.12
C VAL A 316 -17.57 3.99 8.58
N ILE A 317 -17.96 5.24 8.87
CA ILE A 317 -17.21 6.45 8.52
C ILE A 317 -16.74 7.12 9.81
N GLY A 318 -15.44 7.24 9.98
CA GLY A 318 -14.78 7.85 11.14
C GLY A 318 -14.97 9.36 11.22
N LYS A 319 -14.60 9.93 12.36
CA LYS A 319 -14.77 11.37 12.67
C LYS A 319 -13.98 12.27 11.71
N ASN A 320 -14.49 13.51 11.51
CA ASN A 320 -13.82 14.54 10.73
C ASN A 320 -13.46 14.10 9.30
N THR A 321 -14.25 13.19 8.70
CA THR A 321 -14.01 12.62 7.37
C THR A 321 -14.94 13.26 6.35
N ASP A 322 -14.38 13.58 5.19
CA ASP A 322 -15.13 14.13 4.05
C ASP A 322 -15.33 13.06 2.99
N VAL A 323 -16.59 12.72 2.70
CA VAL A 323 -16.96 11.83 1.59
C VAL A 323 -17.59 12.68 0.49
N MET A 324 -16.84 12.90 -0.59
CA MET A 324 -17.24 13.80 -1.66
C MET A 324 -18.29 13.20 -2.60
N ARG A 325 -18.86 14.02 -3.47
CA ARG A 325 -19.99 13.68 -4.34
C ARG A 325 -19.80 12.35 -5.10
N LEU A 326 -20.90 11.60 -5.25
CA LEU A 326 -21.00 10.36 -6.04
C LEU A 326 -20.04 9.24 -5.58
N ALA A 327 -19.34 9.37 -4.46
CA ALA A 327 -18.55 8.30 -3.90
C ALA A 327 -19.43 7.13 -3.42
N ARG A 328 -18.92 5.90 -3.51
CA ARG A 328 -19.63 4.69 -3.12
C ARG A 328 -18.77 3.85 -2.17
N ILE A 329 -19.34 3.49 -1.03
CA ILE A 329 -18.68 2.72 0.01
C ILE A 329 -19.54 1.50 0.34
N GLU A 330 -18.98 0.32 0.12
CA GLU A 330 -19.71 -0.94 0.17
C GLU A 330 -19.62 -1.65 1.53
N GLU A 331 -20.37 -2.73 1.69
CA GLU A 331 -20.63 -3.43 2.94
C GLU A 331 -19.36 -3.92 3.65
N GLY A 332 -19.26 -3.62 4.95
CA GLY A 332 -18.12 -3.98 5.79
C GLY A 332 -16.89 -3.08 5.58
N ALA A 333 -16.96 -2.10 4.70
CA ALA A 333 -15.87 -1.12 4.56
C ALA A 333 -15.84 -0.16 5.76
N ILE A 334 -14.63 0.23 6.16
CA ILE A 334 -14.40 1.11 7.31
C ILE A 334 -13.42 2.19 6.92
N VAL A 335 -13.87 3.42 7.04
CA VAL A 335 -13.03 4.61 6.85
C VAL A 335 -12.68 5.17 8.22
N GLY A 336 -11.39 5.33 8.49
CA GLY A 336 -10.87 5.91 9.73
C GLY A 336 -11.12 7.41 9.83
N ASP A 337 -10.67 8.00 10.93
CA ASP A 337 -10.83 9.42 11.20
C ASP A 337 -9.99 10.29 10.24
N GLU A 338 -10.45 11.53 9.98
CA GLU A 338 -9.72 12.54 9.23
C GLU A 338 -9.29 12.10 7.82
N CYS A 339 -10.15 11.33 7.16
CA CYS A 339 -9.95 10.90 5.79
C CYS A 339 -10.68 11.81 4.79
N VAL A 340 -10.20 11.83 3.56
CA VAL A 340 -10.88 12.48 2.43
C VAL A 340 -11.14 11.42 1.36
N ILE A 341 -12.42 11.16 1.06
CA ILE A 341 -12.83 10.30 -0.04
C ILE A 341 -13.28 11.21 -1.17
N GLU A 342 -12.43 11.39 -2.16
CA GLU A 342 -12.68 12.33 -3.27
C GLU A 342 -13.84 11.88 -4.19
N PRO A 343 -14.34 12.75 -5.08
CA PRO A 343 -15.52 12.46 -5.91
C PRO A 343 -15.40 11.16 -6.72
N GLU A 344 -16.54 10.44 -6.83
CA GLU A 344 -16.67 9.23 -7.65
C GLU A 344 -15.76 8.06 -7.22
N ALA A 345 -15.09 8.15 -6.08
CA ALA A 345 -14.29 7.04 -5.53
C ALA A 345 -15.19 5.86 -5.14
N TYR A 346 -14.70 4.64 -5.37
CA TYR A 346 -15.37 3.40 -5.05
C TYR A 346 -14.55 2.56 -4.07
N LEU A 347 -15.07 2.34 -2.88
CA LEU A 347 -14.48 1.45 -1.88
C LEU A 347 -15.22 0.12 -1.89
N SER A 348 -14.52 -0.96 -2.24
CA SER A 348 -15.06 -2.32 -2.25
C SER A 348 -15.40 -2.81 -0.84
N ALA A 349 -16.20 -3.87 -0.77
CA ALA A 349 -16.60 -4.48 0.50
C ALA A 349 -15.39 -4.87 1.36
N LYS A 350 -15.52 -4.65 2.70
CA LYS A 350 -14.52 -5.00 3.73
C LYS A 350 -13.16 -4.28 3.61
N VAL A 351 -13.05 -3.25 2.79
CA VAL A 351 -11.86 -2.40 2.72
C VAL A 351 -11.73 -1.56 3.99
N LYS A 352 -10.52 -1.44 4.52
CA LYS A 352 -10.19 -0.60 5.67
C LYS A 352 -9.28 0.55 5.24
N VAL A 353 -9.75 1.77 5.42
CA VAL A 353 -8.96 2.99 5.20
C VAL A 353 -8.54 3.52 6.56
N TYR A 354 -7.23 3.58 6.82
CA TYR A 354 -6.71 4.06 8.10
C TYR A 354 -6.78 5.60 8.18
N PRO A 355 -6.68 6.19 9.39
CA PRO A 355 -6.79 7.63 9.58
C PRO A 355 -5.81 8.46 8.73
N PHE A 356 -6.20 9.71 8.44
CA PHE A 356 -5.39 10.68 7.69
C PHE A 356 -5.09 10.28 6.25
N LYS A 357 -6.00 9.53 5.59
CA LYS A 357 -5.83 9.10 4.19
C LYS A 357 -6.71 9.88 3.24
N THR A 358 -6.19 10.07 2.03
CA THR A 358 -6.96 10.61 0.90
C THR A 358 -7.12 9.53 -0.16
N ILE A 359 -8.36 9.24 -0.53
CA ILE A 359 -8.70 8.37 -1.66
C ILE A 359 -9.00 9.26 -2.86
N GLU A 360 -8.22 9.14 -3.91
CA GLU A 360 -8.31 10.02 -5.08
C GLU A 360 -9.62 9.87 -5.86
N ALA A 361 -9.99 10.94 -6.56
CA ALA A 361 -11.23 10.99 -7.35
C ALA A 361 -11.30 9.86 -8.38
N GLY A 362 -12.44 9.12 -8.39
CA GLY A 362 -12.66 7.96 -9.26
C GLY A 362 -11.75 6.77 -9.00
N ALA A 363 -11.02 6.72 -7.88
CA ALA A 363 -10.23 5.55 -7.50
C ALA A 363 -11.14 4.36 -7.14
N VAL A 364 -10.72 3.15 -7.53
CA VAL A 364 -11.37 1.90 -7.15
C VAL A 364 -10.46 1.17 -6.16
N VAL A 365 -10.86 1.20 -4.88
CA VAL A 365 -10.06 0.65 -3.78
C VAL A 365 -10.57 -0.75 -3.44
N ASN A 366 -9.77 -1.77 -3.73
CA ASN A 366 -10.07 -3.17 -3.48
C ASN A 366 -9.27 -3.78 -2.31
N ASN A 367 -8.27 -3.06 -1.82
CA ASN A 367 -7.42 -3.46 -0.68
C ASN A 367 -7.43 -2.39 0.39
N SER A 368 -7.13 -2.79 1.63
CA SER A 368 -7.07 -1.84 2.74
C SER A 368 -5.90 -0.85 2.60
N VAL A 369 -6.17 0.42 2.84
CA VAL A 369 -5.20 1.53 2.77
C VAL A 369 -4.71 1.84 4.18
N ILE A 370 -3.51 1.34 4.52
CA ILE A 370 -2.96 1.41 5.89
C ILE A 370 -1.84 2.45 5.98
N TRP A 371 -0.85 2.34 5.12
CA TRP A 371 0.36 3.17 5.13
C TRP A 371 0.42 4.16 3.97
N GLU A 372 -0.23 3.84 2.85
CA GLU A 372 -0.37 4.76 1.73
C GLU A 372 -1.13 6.02 2.14
N SER A 373 -0.70 7.15 1.61
CA SER A 373 -1.46 8.40 1.78
C SER A 373 -2.61 8.53 0.78
N ARG A 374 -2.63 7.71 -0.29
CA ARG A 374 -3.58 7.81 -1.41
C ARG A 374 -3.97 6.43 -1.94
N GLY A 375 -5.22 6.25 -2.35
CA GLY A 375 -5.67 5.07 -3.08
C GLY A 375 -5.32 5.19 -4.57
N GLN A 376 -4.63 4.19 -5.13
CA GLN A 376 -4.22 4.19 -6.54
C GLN A 376 -5.38 3.85 -7.49
N ARG A 377 -5.39 4.49 -8.67
CA ARG A 377 -6.40 4.22 -9.73
C ARG A 377 -6.17 2.93 -10.49
N THR A 378 -4.92 2.49 -10.61
CA THR A 378 -4.52 1.30 -11.36
C THR A 378 -3.61 0.41 -10.53
N LEU A 379 -3.71 -0.90 -10.76
CA LEU A 379 -2.84 -1.89 -10.11
C LEU A 379 -1.40 -1.81 -10.64
N PHE A 380 -1.25 -1.53 -11.96
CA PHE A 380 0.02 -1.38 -12.62
C PHE A 380 0.47 0.07 -12.65
N GLY A 381 1.64 0.33 -12.12
CA GLY A 381 2.38 1.56 -12.30
C GLY A 381 3.40 1.45 -13.45
N PRO A 382 4.22 2.49 -13.66
CA PRO A 382 5.22 2.52 -14.74
C PRO A 382 6.29 1.42 -14.64
N ARG A 383 6.41 0.75 -13.51
CA ARG A 383 7.43 -0.26 -13.20
C ARG A 383 6.83 -1.63 -12.84
N GLY A 384 5.61 -1.91 -13.25
CA GLY A 384 4.86 -3.09 -12.82
C GLY A 384 4.01 -2.79 -11.58
N VAL A 385 3.79 -3.78 -10.72
CA VAL A 385 3.06 -3.59 -9.45
C VAL A 385 4.07 -3.26 -8.38
N SER A 386 4.03 -2.03 -7.89
CA SER A 386 5.00 -1.48 -6.94
C SER A 386 4.35 -1.10 -5.62
N GLY A 387 5.11 -1.13 -4.52
CA GLY A 387 4.65 -0.66 -3.21
C GLY A 387 5.56 -1.09 -2.06
N LEU A 388 5.24 -0.59 -0.86
CA LEU A 388 5.99 -0.89 0.37
C LEU A 388 5.92 -2.38 0.71
N ILE A 389 7.09 -2.97 0.97
CA ILE A 389 7.19 -4.41 1.30
C ILE A 389 6.44 -4.76 2.59
N ASN A 390 5.69 -5.87 2.58
CA ASN A 390 4.86 -6.38 3.68
C ASN A 390 3.75 -5.43 4.17
N VAL A 391 3.52 -4.35 3.45
CA VAL A 391 2.47 -3.36 3.71
C VAL A 391 1.52 -3.32 2.52
N GLU A 392 2.01 -2.89 1.37
CA GLU A 392 1.27 -2.80 0.11
C GLU A 392 1.51 -4.03 -0.75
N VAL A 393 2.77 -4.41 -0.92
CA VAL A 393 3.16 -5.63 -1.63
C VAL A 393 3.47 -6.72 -0.61
N THR A 394 2.44 -7.50 -0.30
CA THR A 394 2.51 -8.64 0.63
C THR A 394 2.62 -9.97 -0.11
N PRO A 395 3.06 -11.07 0.56
CA PRO A 395 3.01 -12.40 -0.04
C PRO A 395 1.61 -12.80 -0.53
N GLU A 396 0.55 -12.40 0.15
CA GLU A 396 -0.84 -12.67 -0.25
C GLU A 396 -1.19 -11.94 -1.55
N LEU A 397 -0.80 -10.67 -1.68
CA LEU A 397 -0.96 -9.93 -2.92
C LEU A 397 -0.18 -10.59 -4.06
N ALA A 398 1.07 -10.97 -3.81
CA ALA A 398 1.92 -11.64 -4.79
C ALA A 398 1.30 -12.98 -5.28
N VAL A 399 0.70 -13.77 -4.38
CA VAL A 399 -0.05 -14.99 -4.74
C VAL A 399 -1.23 -14.66 -5.64
N ARG A 400 -2.04 -13.66 -5.29
CA ARG A 400 -3.21 -13.26 -6.09
C ARG A 400 -2.82 -12.74 -7.46
N LEU A 401 -1.77 -11.92 -7.55
CA LEU A 401 -1.22 -11.40 -8.81
C LEU A 401 -0.72 -12.54 -9.70
N ALA A 402 0.06 -13.46 -9.16
CA ALA A 402 0.59 -14.61 -9.87
C ALA A 402 -0.53 -15.55 -10.36
N SER A 403 -1.58 -15.76 -9.54
CA SER A 403 -2.74 -16.55 -9.93
C SER A 403 -3.56 -15.86 -11.05
N ALA A 404 -3.68 -14.53 -11.00
CA ALA A 404 -4.32 -13.77 -12.07
C ALA A 404 -3.50 -13.86 -13.36
N TYR A 405 -2.18 -13.65 -13.29
CA TYR A 405 -1.29 -13.79 -14.43
C TYR A 405 -1.34 -15.21 -15.04
N ALA A 406 -1.23 -16.25 -14.21
CA ALA A 406 -1.39 -17.63 -14.65
C ALA A 406 -2.70 -17.89 -15.39
N THR A 407 -3.78 -17.26 -14.94
CA THR A 407 -5.12 -17.41 -15.54
C THR A 407 -5.18 -16.78 -16.94
N THR A 408 -4.38 -15.75 -17.22
CA THR A 408 -4.29 -15.14 -18.54
C THR A 408 -3.50 -15.99 -19.55
N LEU A 409 -2.65 -16.91 -19.05
CA LEU A 409 -1.81 -17.79 -19.85
C LEU A 409 -2.50 -19.13 -20.16
N ARG A 410 -2.00 -19.85 -21.18
CA ARG A 410 -2.47 -21.19 -21.50
C ARG A 410 -2.05 -22.17 -20.39
N LYS A 411 -2.95 -23.08 -20.01
CA LYS A 411 -2.66 -24.18 -19.07
C LYS A 411 -1.48 -25.02 -19.56
N GLY A 412 -0.56 -25.35 -18.67
CA GLY A 412 0.65 -26.12 -18.98
C GLY A 412 1.79 -25.28 -19.59
N SER A 413 1.60 -23.98 -19.76
CA SER A 413 2.67 -23.07 -20.17
C SER A 413 3.81 -23.05 -19.16
N THR A 414 4.98 -22.61 -19.62
CA THR A 414 6.17 -22.42 -18.77
C THR A 414 6.51 -20.93 -18.70
N VAL A 415 6.81 -20.44 -17.51
CA VAL A 415 7.23 -19.05 -17.28
C VAL A 415 8.51 -18.99 -16.48
N THR A 416 9.31 -17.95 -16.68
CA THR A 416 10.50 -17.70 -15.86
C THR A 416 10.14 -16.95 -14.58
N THR A 417 10.91 -17.18 -13.52
CA THR A 417 10.88 -16.37 -12.30
C THR A 417 12.28 -15.97 -11.90
N SER A 418 12.43 -14.71 -11.45
CA SER A 418 13.70 -14.24 -10.96
C SER A 418 13.53 -13.19 -9.86
N ARG A 419 14.64 -12.81 -9.25
CA ARG A 419 14.68 -11.78 -8.21
C ARG A 419 16.00 -10.98 -8.29
N ASP A 420 16.01 -9.85 -7.60
CA ASP A 420 17.25 -9.18 -7.23
C ASP A 420 17.95 -9.88 -6.04
N ALA A 421 18.95 -9.23 -5.45
CA ALA A 421 19.69 -9.76 -4.31
C ALA A 421 18.87 -9.81 -3.02
N SER A 422 17.79 -9.02 -2.88
CA SER A 422 17.09 -8.74 -1.63
C SER A 422 16.40 -9.96 -1.02
N ARG A 423 16.32 -9.95 0.32
CA ARG A 423 15.53 -10.92 1.08
C ARG A 423 14.03 -10.76 0.83
N ALA A 424 13.58 -9.53 0.60
CA ALA A 424 12.20 -9.20 0.28
C ALA A 424 11.76 -9.86 -1.03
N ALA A 425 12.50 -9.62 -2.12
CA ALA A 425 12.22 -10.24 -3.42
C ALA A 425 12.31 -11.77 -3.36
N ARG A 426 13.23 -12.33 -2.56
CA ARG A 426 13.31 -13.80 -2.33
C ARG A 426 12.02 -14.35 -1.72
N THR A 427 11.45 -13.66 -0.75
CA THR A 427 10.21 -14.08 -0.07
C THR A 427 9.02 -14.02 -1.02
N LEU A 428 8.86 -12.90 -1.72
CA LEU A 428 7.77 -12.72 -2.68
C LEU A 428 7.87 -13.68 -3.88
N LYS A 429 9.10 -13.98 -4.39
CA LYS A 429 9.30 -14.94 -5.47
C LYS A 429 8.78 -16.33 -5.10
N ARG A 430 9.01 -16.79 -3.88
CA ARG A 430 8.49 -18.08 -3.41
C ARG A 430 6.96 -18.12 -3.40
N ALA A 431 6.32 -17.03 -3.00
CA ALA A 431 4.87 -16.89 -3.03
C ALA A 431 4.33 -16.93 -4.47
N VAL A 432 4.98 -16.22 -5.40
CA VAL A 432 4.65 -16.23 -6.83
C VAL A 432 4.79 -17.62 -7.42
N GLN A 433 5.91 -18.31 -7.19
CA GLN A 433 6.18 -19.66 -7.71
C GLN A 433 5.11 -20.67 -7.26
N SER A 434 4.78 -20.66 -5.96
CA SER A 434 3.74 -21.53 -5.42
C SER A 434 2.37 -21.30 -6.08
N ALA A 435 2.02 -20.04 -6.33
CA ALA A 435 0.76 -19.66 -6.97
C ALA A 435 0.71 -20.07 -8.46
N LEU A 436 1.81 -19.90 -9.18
CA LEU A 436 1.94 -20.32 -10.58
C LEU A 436 1.78 -21.84 -10.71
N ASN A 437 2.50 -22.62 -9.90
CA ASN A 437 2.39 -24.09 -9.90
C ASN A 437 0.98 -24.56 -9.54
N ALA A 438 0.35 -23.95 -8.52
CA ALA A 438 -1.04 -24.23 -8.13
C ALA A 438 -2.07 -23.84 -9.20
N SER A 439 -1.67 -23.06 -10.18
CA SER A 439 -2.47 -22.64 -11.34
C SER A 439 -2.10 -23.40 -12.63
N ALA A 440 -1.42 -24.55 -12.53
CA ALA A 440 -0.94 -25.39 -13.64
C ALA A 440 -0.02 -24.65 -14.63
N ILE A 441 0.89 -23.83 -14.14
CA ILE A 441 1.96 -23.17 -14.89
C ILE A 441 3.30 -23.68 -14.39
N ASN A 442 4.12 -24.24 -15.30
CA ASN A 442 5.48 -24.65 -15.00
C ASN A 442 6.36 -23.44 -14.77
N VAL A 443 7.27 -23.55 -13.82
CA VAL A 443 8.15 -22.45 -13.42
C VAL A 443 9.60 -22.83 -13.69
N VAL A 444 10.32 -21.96 -14.37
CA VAL A 444 11.78 -22.01 -14.53
C VAL A 444 12.35 -20.93 -13.61
N ASP A 445 13.02 -21.35 -12.56
CA ASP A 445 13.63 -20.44 -11.58
C ASP A 445 15.05 -20.05 -12.02
N LEU A 446 15.24 -18.79 -12.35
CA LEU A 446 16.52 -18.20 -12.70
C LEU A 446 17.28 -17.70 -11.46
N GLU A 447 16.72 -17.86 -10.27
CA GLU A 447 17.26 -17.37 -9.01
C GLU A 447 17.51 -15.85 -8.99
N ALA A 448 18.68 -15.41 -8.52
CA ALA A 448 19.08 -14.01 -8.58
C ALA A 448 19.84 -13.76 -9.88
N GLN A 449 19.25 -12.98 -10.78
CA GLN A 449 19.87 -12.61 -12.05
C GLN A 449 19.61 -11.13 -12.38
N PRO A 450 20.50 -10.49 -13.15
CA PRO A 450 20.17 -9.22 -13.80
C PRO A 450 18.93 -9.36 -14.68
N LEU A 451 18.09 -8.33 -14.70
CA LEU A 451 16.85 -8.37 -15.47
C LEU A 451 17.07 -8.61 -16.98
N PRO A 452 18.15 -8.07 -17.63
CA PRO A 452 18.48 -8.42 -19.00
C PRO A 452 18.69 -9.92 -19.25
N VAL A 453 19.34 -10.62 -18.31
CA VAL A 453 19.52 -12.09 -18.39
C VAL A 453 18.19 -12.82 -18.36
N VAL A 454 17.26 -12.34 -17.49
CA VAL A 454 15.91 -12.91 -17.39
C VAL A 454 15.14 -12.72 -18.69
N ARG A 455 15.16 -11.50 -19.23
CA ARG A 455 14.51 -11.17 -20.50
C ARG A 455 15.08 -12.01 -21.67
N PHE A 456 16.40 -12.12 -21.72
CA PHE A 456 17.09 -12.93 -22.73
C PHE A 456 16.68 -14.41 -22.65
N GLU A 457 16.70 -15.02 -21.45
CA GLU A 457 16.36 -16.44 -21.29
C GLU A 457 14.89 -16.71 -21.58
N THR A 458 13.99 -15.78 -21.16
CA THR A 458 12.55 -15.87 -21.45
C THR A 458 12.30 -15.92 -22.96
N ALA A 459 12.94 -15.04 -23.72
CA ALA A 459 12.78 -14.95 -25.17
C ALA A 459 13.47 -16.11 -25.92
N ARG A 460 14.68 -16.51 -25.51
CA ARG A 460 15.49 -17.53 -26.13
C ARG A 460 14.85 -18.91 -26.13
N GLU A 461 14.31 -19.31 -25.02
CA GLU A 461 13.69 -20.63 -24.83
C GLU A 461 12.18 -20.62 -25.14
N HIS A 462 11.64 -19.52 -25.68
CA HIS A 462 10.25 -19.37 -26.06
C HIS A 462 9.28 -19.69 -24.90
N TYR A 463 9.63 -19.27 -23.68
CA TYR A 463 8.73 -19.35 -22.55
C TYR A 463 7.54 -18.40 -22.75
N SER A 464 6.41 -18.72 -22.14
CA SER A 464 5.16 -17.94 -22.33
C SER A 464 5.16 -16.60 -21.59
N GLY A 465 6.24 -16.29 -20.90
CA GLY A 465 6.46 -15.05 -20.19
C GLY A 465 7.31 -15.24 -18.93
N GLY A 466 7.29 -14.25 -18.04
CA GLY A 466 8.09 -14.29 -16.82
C GLY A 466 7.60 -13.36 -15.72
N VAL A 467 8.13 -13.54 -14.52
CA VAL A 467 7.93 -12.65 -13.37
C VAL A 467 9.27 -12.35 -12.72
N ALA A 468 9.64 -11.07 -12.70
CA ALA A 468 10.85 -10.60 -12.02
C ALA A 468 10.44 -9.74 -10.81
N ILE A 469 11.14 -9.93 -9.69
CA ILE A 469 10.87 -9.19 -8.46
C ILE A 469 12.14 -8.49 -8.03
N ARG A 470 12.02 -7.19 -7.77
CA ARG A 470 13.17 -6.38 -7.36
C ARG A 470 12.78 -5.35 -6.32
N THR A 471 13.74 -4.84 -5.60
CA THR A 471 13.59 -3.62 -4.81
C THR A 471 13.43 -2.43 -5.76
N THR A 472 12.54 -1.52 -5.45
CA THR A 472 12.28 -0.33 -6.27
C THR A 472 13.54 0.55 -6.34
N PRO A 473 14.03 0.92 -7.52
CA PRO A 473 15.19 1.78 -7.65
C PRO A 473 15.00 3.12 -6.92
N GLY A 474 15.93 3.43 -6.02
CA GLY A 474 15.91 4.66 -5.21
C GLY A 474 15.05 4.59 -3.94
N ASP A 475 14.29 3.52 -3.74
CA ASP A 475 13.46 3.31 -2.54
C ASP A 475 13.69 1.91 -1.95
N PRO A 476 14.53 1.78 -0.90
CA PRO A 476 14.84 0.50 -0.27
C PRO A 476 13.67 -0.16 0.46
N GLN A 477 12.58 0.55 0.70
CA GLN A 477 11.42 0.05 1.42
C GLN A 477 10.34 -0.53 0.50
N SER A 478 10.41 -0.24 -0.79
CA SER A 478 9.45 -0.69 -1.79
C SER A 478 10.01 -1.77 -2.70
N VAL A 479 9.12 -2.56 -3.29
CA VAL A 479 9.43 -3.60 -4.27
C VAL A 479 8.56 -3.45 -5.51
N ASP A 480 9.12 -3.87 -6.66
CA ASP A 480 8.41 -3.97 -7.93
C ASP A 480 8.23 -5.44 -8.29
N ILE A 481 7.00 -5.85 -8.68
CA ILE A 481 6.70 -7.13 -9.34
C ILE A 481 6.46 -6.83 -10.80
N ILE A 482 7.38 -7.28 -11.64
CA ILE A 482 7.39 -7.03 -13.10
C ILE A 482 6.93 -8.30 -13.80
N PHE A 483 5.93 -8.18 -14.67
CA PHE A 483 5.43 -9.27 -15.50
C PHE A 483 5.96 -9.10 -16.92
N LEU A 484 6.48 -10.19 -17.50
CA LEU A 484 7.06 -10.22 -18.83
C LEU A 484 6.19 -11.04 -19.80
N ASP A 485 6.21 -10.68 -21.07
CA ASP A 485 5.63 -11.46 -22.16
C ASP A 485 6.60 -12.54 -22.68
N GLU A 486 6.19 -13.28 -23.69
CA GLU A 486 7.00 -14.34 -24.35
C GLU A 486 8.27 -13.83 -25.04
N ARG A 487 8.38 -12.52 -25.28
CA ARG A 487 9.55 -11.86 -25.88
C ARG A 487 10.50 -11.31 -24.80
N GLY A 488 10.20 -11.52 -23.52
CA GLY A 488 10.94 -10.95 -22.40
C GLY A 488 10.71 -9.45 -22.23
N ALA A 489 9.72 -8.86 -22.91
CA ALA A 489 9.30 -7.47 -22.72
C ALA A 489 8.30 -7.37 -21.57
N GLU A 490 8.17 -6.18 -21.00
CA GLU A 490 7.08 -5.92 -20.04
C GLU A 490 5.72 -6.06 -20.72
N LEU A 491 4.71 -6.48 -19.96
CA LEU A 491 3.36 -6.63 -20.49
C LEU A 491 2.85 -5.35 -21.12
N SER A 492 2.25 -5.46 -22.30
CA SER A 492 1.56 -4.34 -22.94
C SER A 492 0.43 -3.81 -22.04
N GLN A 493 0.02 -2.54 -22.24
CA GLN A 493 -1.12 -1.98 -21.53
C GLN A 493 -2.41 -2.81 -21.68
N ALA A 494 -2.59 -3.45 -22.84
CA ALA A 494 -3.73 -4.32 -23.10
C ALA A 494 -3.69 -5.59 -22.23
N ASP A 495 -2.51 -6.20 -22.08
CA ASP A 495 -2.31 -7.38 -21.24
C ASP A 495 -2.37 -7.04 -19.75
N GLN A 496 -1.82 -5.90 -19.34
CA GLN A 496 -1.98 -5.38 -17.99
C GLN A 496 -3.47 -5.22 -17.61
N ARG A 497 -4.29 -4.58 -18.47
CA ARG A 497 -5.74 -4.46 -18.26
C ARG A 497 -6.46 -5.81 -18.23
N LYS A 498 -5.98 -6.79 -19.01
CA LYS A 498 -6.52 -8.16 -18.97
C LYS A 498 -6.24 -8.81 -17.62
N LEU A 499 -5.00 -8.68 -17.12
CA LEU A 499 -4.61 -9.19 -15.81
C LEU A 499 -5.40 -8.50 -14.69
N GLU A 500 -5.53 -7.17 -14.71
CA GLU A 500 -6.32 -6.39 -13.74
C GLU A 500 -7.77 -6.85 -13.66
N ARG A 501 -8.40 -7.14 -14.80
CA ARG A 501 -9.77 -7.67 -14.84
C ARG A 501 -9.88 -9.02 -14.14
N VAL A 502 -8.95 -9.94 -14.41
CA VAL A 502 -8.92 -11.26 -13.74
C VAL A 502 -8.67 -11.09 -12.24
N PHE A 503 -7.72 -10.23 -11.88
CA PHE A 503 -7.39 -9.92 -10.49
C PHE A 503 -8.60 -9.37 -9.71
N SER A 504 -9.32 -8.41 -10.29
CA SER A 504 -10.49 -7.77 -9.66
C SER A 504 -11.67 -8.73 -9.50
N ARG A 505 -11.88 -9.64 -10.46
CA ARG A 505 -12.94 -10.65 -10.39
C ARG A 505 -12.61 -11.80 -9.47
N GLN A 506 -11.32 -11.99 -9.10
CA GLN A 506 -10.83 -13.12 -8.31
C GLN A 506 -11.15 -14.50 -8.90
N GLU A 507 -11.38 -14.59 -10.20
CA GLU A 507 -11.67 -15.81 -10.93
C GLU A 507 -10.37 -16.53 -11.31
N PHE A 508 -9.61 -16.97 -10.30
CA PHE A 508 -8.31 -17.58 -10.52
C PHE A 508 -8.44 -19.06 -10.88
N ARG A 509 -7.70 -19.47 -11.93
CA ARG A 509 -7.56 -20.89 -12.25
C ARG A 509 -6.89 -21.64 -11.11
N ARG A 510 -7.41 -22.81 -10.77
CA ARG A 510 -6.83 -23.73 -9.79
C ARG A 510 -6.62 -25.09 -10.44
N ALA A 511 -5.43 -25.65 -10.29
CA ALA A 511 -5.07 -26.96 -10.78
C ALA A 511 -5.66 -28.06 -9.89
N PHE A 512 -6.09 -29.17 -10.48
CA PHE A 512 -6.35 -30.40 -9.73
C PHE A 512 -5.02 -31.02 -9.23
N PRO A 513 -5.04 -31.91 -8.20
CA PRO A 513 -3.80 -32.46 -7.63
C PRO A 513 -2.84 -33.06 -8.66
N GLY A 514 -3.32 -33.73 -9.71
CA GLY A 514 -2.51 -34.29 -10.80
C GLY A 514 -2.07 -33.29 -11.87
N GLU A 515 -2.45 -32.02 -11.75
CA GLU A 515 -2.15 -30.94 -12.71
C GLU A 515 -1.24 -29.86 -12.10
N ILE A 516 -0.88 -30.00 -10.82
CA ILE A 516 0.07 -29.10 -10.17
C ILE A 516 1.38 -29.17 -10.94
N ALA A 517 1.86 -28.01 -11.36
CA ALA A 517 3.00 -27.90 -12.26
C ALA A 517 4.35 -27.92 -11.51
N GLU A 518 5.43 -28.09 -12.25
CA GLU A 518 6.77 -28.29 -11.70
C GLU A 518 7.57 -26.99 -11.63
N LEU A 519 8.60 -27.02 -10.75
CA LEU A 519 9.65 -26.03 -10.65
C LEU A 519 10.96 -26.63 -11.13
N SER A 520 11.64 -25.96 -12.05
CA SER A 520 12.92 -26.39 -12.62
C SER A 520 13.95 -25.26 -12.60
N TYR A 521 15.23 -25.63 -12.71
CA TYR A 521 16.37 -24.73 -12.72
C TYR A 521 17.18 -24.94 -13.99
N PRO A 522 17.24 -23.97 -14.92
CA PRO A 522 17.96 -24.14 -16.17
C PRO A 522 19.48 -24.03 -15.94
N PRO A 523 20.29 -24.88 -16.59
CA PRO A 523 21.73 -24.77 -16.50
C PRO A 523 22.29 -23.69 -17.45
N ARG A 524 23.44 -23.10 -17.10
CA ARG A 524 24.29 -22.26 -17.97
C ARG A 524 23.63 -21.02 -18.57
N VAL A 525 22.69 -20.41 -17.86
CA VAL A 525 21.98 -19.21 -18.33
C VAL A 525 22.95 -18.04 -18.56
N VAL A 526 23.86 -17.81 -17.61
CA VAL A 526 24.85 -16.72 -17.66
C VAL A 526 25.82 -16.93 -18.81
N GLU A 527 26.28 -18.16 -19.02
CA GLU A 527 27.21 -18.50 -20.12
C GLU A 527 26.55 -18.32 -21.50
N SER A 528 25.29 -18.72 -21.64
CA SER A 528 24.52 -18.54 -22.87
C SER A 528 24.32 -17.06 -23.18
N TYR A 529 23.95 -16.27 -22.18
CA TYR A 529 23.81 -14.82 -22.30
C TYR A 529 25.14 -14.13 -22.65
N THR A 530 26.22 -14.46 -21.93
CA THR A 530 27.57 -13.93 -22.18
C THR A 530 28.02 -14.25 -23.62
N HIS A 531 27.79 -15.47 -24.08
CA HIS A 531 28.12 -15.89 -25.44
C HIS A 531 27.41 -15.02 -26.48
N GLU A 532 26.11 -14.75 -26.30
CA GLU A 532 25.34 -13.93 -27.25
C GLU A 532 25.82 -12.48 -27.24
N LEU A 533 26.12 -11.90 -26.11
CA LEU A 533 26.68 -10.54 -26.05
C LEU A 533 28.00 -10.40 -26.79
N LEU A 534 28.86 -11.42 -26.71
CA LEU A 534 30.17 -11.39 -27.37
C LEU A 534 30.12 -11.57 -28.89
N ARG A 535 29.00 -12.08 -29.41
CA ARG A 535 28.80 -12.15 -30.87
C ARG A 535 28.57 -10.79 -31.51
N CYS A 536 28.16 -9.80 -30.74
CA CYS A 536 27.79 -8.45 -31.19
C CYS A 536 28.98 -7.50 -31.29
N VAL A 537 30.18 -7.92 -30.89
CA VAL A 537 31.35 -7.03 -30.79
C VAL A 537 32.62 -7.70 -31.37
N ASP A 538 33.44 -6.91 -32.06
CA ASP A 538 34.76 -7.32 -32.49
C ASP A 538 35.72 -7.45 -31.30
N MET A 539 35.86 -8.67 -30.80
CA MET A 539 36.65 -8.98 -29.62
C MET A 539 38.16 -8.81 -29.86
N SER A 540 38.65 -8.99 -31.09
CA SER A 540 40.07 -8.80 -31.43
C SER A 540 40.47 -7.32 -31.30
N GLY A 541 39.64 -6.43 -31.85
CA GLY A 541 39.85 -4.99 -31.74
C GLY A 541 39.81 -4.46 -30.31
N VAL A 542 38.94 -5.04 -29.49
CA VAL A 542 38.85 -4.65 -28.04
C VAL A 542 40.13 -5.04 -27.29
N ARG A 543 40.67 -6.25 -27.54
CA ARG A 543 41.94 -6.72 -26.92
C ARG A 543 43.14 -5.92 -27.39
N GLU A 544 43.23 -5.59 -28.69
CA GLU A 544 44.29 -4.77 -29.24
C GLU A 544 44.26 -3.32 -28.72
N ALA A 545 43.08 -2.83 -28.35
CA ALA A 545 42.94 -1.46 -27.83
C ALA A 545 43.49 -1.30 -26.40
N ASP A 546 43.66 -2.40 -25.66
CA ASP A 546 44.17 -2.46 -24.28
C ASP A 546 43.55 -1.43 -23.34
N LEU A 547 42.21 -1.35 -23.39
CA LEU A 547 41.43 -0.38 -22.62
C LEU A 547 41.46 -0.72 -21.13
N LYS A 548 41.82 0.26 -20.30
CA LYS A 548 41.65 0.20 -18.87
C LYS A 548 40.28 0.78 -18.49
N VAL A 549 39.47 0.06 -17.73
CA VAL A 549 38.12 0.45 -17.39
C VAL A 549 37.85 0.30 -15.90
N VAL A 550 37.05 1.19 -15.32
CA VAL A 550 36.49 1.03 -13.96
C VAL A 550 35.01 0.72 -14.06
N ALA A 551 34.59 -0.41 -13.52
CA ALA A 551 33.20 -0.87 -13.55
C ALA A 551 32.63 -0.99 -12.15
N ASP A 552 31.53 -0.29 -11.86
CA ASP A 552 30.84 -0.32 -10.57
C ASP A 552 29.51 -1.08 -10.72
N CYS A 553 29.38 -2.20 -10.02
CA CYS A 553 28.17 -3.04 -10.01
C CYS A 553 27.08 -2.54 -9.05
N ALA A 554 27.32 -1.46 -8.30
CA ALA A 554 26.39 -0.93 -7.29
C ALA A 554 25.88 -1.98 -6.28
N GLY A 555 26.65 -3.05 -6.00
CA GLY A 555 26.22 -4.16 -5.14
C GLY A 555 25.07 -5.02 -5.72
N GLY A 556 24.72 -4.79 -6.99
CA GLY A 556 23.59 -5.42 -7.66
C GLY A 556 23.90 -6.76 -8.34
N THR A 557 22.89 -7.32 -9.00
CA THR A 557 22.95 -8.64 -9.65
C THR A 557 23.91 -8.68 -10.85
N THR A 558 24.28 -7.54 -11.42
CA THR A 558 25.32 -7.41 -12.45
C THR A 558 26.66 -8.04 -12.01
N SER A 559 26.96 -8.03 -10.69
CA SER A 559 28.14 -8.68 -10.11
C SER A 559 28.22 -10.20 -10.36
N LEU A 560 27.10 -10.85 -10.67
CA LEU A 560 27.05 -12.29 -10.99
C LEU A 560 27.51 -12.60 -12.43
N VAL A 561 27.38 -11.65 -13.32
CA VAL A 561 27.65 -11.82 -14.75
C VAL A 561 28.96 -11.16 -15.19
N LEU A 562 29.21 -9.95 -14.69
CA LEU A 562 30.33 -9.10 -15.13
C LEU A 562 31.71 -9.76 -15.04
N PRO A 563 32.08 -10.50 -13.95
CA PRO A 563 33.39 -11.15 -13.90
C PRO A 563 33.60 -12.20 -15.00
N SER A 564 32.58 -13.01 -15.31
CA SER A 564 32.63 -14.00 -16.40
C SER A 564 32.75 -13.32 -17.75
N LEU A 565 31.99 -12.26 -17.99
CA LEU A 565 31.99 -11.45 -19.18
C LEU A 565 33.37 -10.81 -19.41
N LEU A 566 33.93 -10.14 -18.41
CA LEU A 566 35.26 -9.50 -18.48
C LEU A 566 36.40 -10.49 -18.72
N GLY A 567 36.35 -11.63 -18.03
CA GLY A 567 37.34 -12.71 -18.23
C GLY A 567 37.32 -13.25 -19.66
N THR A 568 36.13 -13.32 -20.28
CA THR A 568 36.01 -13.79 -21.67
C THR A 568 36.39 -12.72 -22.69
N ILE A 569 36.12 -11.44 -22.42
CA ILE A 569 36.53 -10.31 -23.24
C ILE A 569 38.05 -10.24 -23.28
N GLY A 570 38.72 -10.47 -22.16
CA GLY A 570 40.19 -10.43 -22.08
C GLY A 570 40.72 -9.01 -22.08
N LEU A 571 40.05 -8.08 -21.38
CA LEU A 571 40.53 -6.72 -21.12
C LEU A 571 41.80 -6.78 -20.26
N GLY A 572 42.80 -5.93 -20.55
CA GLY A 572 44.08 -5.92 -19.86
C GLY A 572 43.97 -5.52 -18.39
N GLU A 573 43.31 -4.42 -18.11
CA GLU A 573 43.08 -3.95 -16.73
C GLU A 573 41.63 -3.52 -16.49
N VAL A 574 40.94 -4.18 -15.57
CA VAL A 574 39.61 -3.77 -15.11
C VAL A 574 39.59 -3.67 -13.60
N LEU A 575 39.20 -2.50 -13.10
CA LEU A 575 38.90 -2.31 -11.70
C LEU A 575 37.40 -2.46 -11.49
N THR A 576 36.99 -3.41 -10.65
CA THR A 576 35.57 -3.60 -10.29
C THR A 576 35.31 -3.06 -8.91
N LEU A 577 34.26 -2.22 -8.79
CA LEU A 577 33.76 -1.66 -7.53
C LEU A 577 32.44 -2.33 -7.18
N ASN A 578 32.16 -2.46 -5.87
CA ASN A 578 30.88 -2.98 -5.37
C ASN A 578 30.44 -4.28 -6.08
N SER A 579 31.42 -5.14 -6.43
CA SER A 579 31.18 -6.38 -7.20
C SER A 579 30.70 -7.57 -6.35
N ARG A 580 30.19 -7.30 -5.16
CA ARG A 580 29.58 -8.30 -4.28
C ARG A 580 28.11 -7.98 -4.12
N LEU A 581 27.24 -8.99 -4.20
CA LEU A 581 25.81 -8.84 -3.94
C LEU A 581 25.56 -8.30 -2.54
N ASP A 582 24.76 -7.25 -2.45
CA ASP A 582 24.24 -6.75 -1.18
C ASP A 582 22.78 -7.23 -0.99
N GLU A 583 22.58 -8.15 -0.04
CA GLU A 583 21.27 -8.69 0.30
C GLU A 583 20.47 -7.78 1.25
N ILE A 584 21.12 -6.82 1.89
CA ILE A 584 20.52 -5.94 2.92
C ILE A 584 20.08 -4.62 2.28
N SER A 585 20.95 -4.05 1.43
CA SER A 585 20.70 -2.77 0.75
C SER A 585 20.84 -2.94 -0.77
N PRO A 586 19.92 -3.67 -1.42
CA PRO A 586 20.03 -4.02 -2.84
C PRO A 586 19.76 -2.84 -3.78
N THR A 587 19.32 -1.70 -3.25
CA THR A 587 19.15 -0.44 -3.97
C THR A 587 19.70 0.71 -3.13
N GLU A 588 20.06 1.80 -3.80
CA GLU A 588 20.66 2.97 -3.20
C GLU A 588 19.69 4.15 -3.21
N THR A 589 19.74 4.97 -2.17
CA THR A 589 19.10 6.28 -2.18
C THR A 589 19.80 7.21 -3.18
N VAL A 590 19.15 8.28 -3.60
CA VAL A 590 19.72 9.28 -4.52
C VAL A 590 21.05 9.85 -3.97
N ALA A 591 21.16 10.04 -2.66
CA ALA A 591 22.39 10.53 -2.03
C ALA A 591 23.51 9.50 -2.12
N GLN A 592 23.24 8.22 -1.88
CA GLN A 592 24.22 7.13 -1.99
C GLN A 592 24.66 6.93 -3.44
N GLN A 593 23.73 7.03 -4.39
CA GLN A 593 24.03 6.96 -5.82
C GLN A 593 24.99 8.07 -6.25
N ARG A 594 24.75 9.32 -5.83
CA ARG A 594 25.66 10.46 -6.09
C ARG A 594 27.04 10.23 -5.49
N ALA A 595 27.11 9.78 -4.24
CA ALA A 595 28.38 9.46 -3.59
C ALA A 595 29.11 8.30 -4.29
N GLY A 596 28.38 7.30 -4.80
CA GLY A 596 28.94 6.20 -5.61
C GLY A 596 29.54 6.69 -6.91
N LEU A 597 28.84 7.56 -7.64
CA LEU A 597 29.33 8.17 -8.88
C LEU A 597 30.56 9.04 -8.64
N GLN A 598 30.62 9.79 -7.55
CA GLN A 598 31.79 10.58 -7.19
C GLN A 598 33.00 9.68 -6.92
N ARG A 599 32.83 8.58 -6.17
CA ARG A 599 33.91 7.60 -5.97
C ARG A 599 34.38 6.97 -7.29
N LEU A 600 33.45 6.63 -8.19
CA LEU A 600 33.77 6.13 -9.52
C LEU A 600 34.63 7.15 -10.29
N ALA A 601 34.24 8.43 -10.28
CA ALA A 601 34.96 9.53 -10.94
C ALA A 601 36.40 9.68 -10.42
N GLU A 602 36.58 9.66 -9.11
CA GLU A 602 37.89 9.68 -8.45
C GLU A 602 38.75 8.46 -8.84
N MET A 603 38.16 7.27 -8.91
CA MET A 603 38.87 6.05 -9.32
C MET A 603 39.26 6.06 -10.78
N VAL A 604 38.42 6.54 -11.69
CA VAL A 604 38.73 6.69 -13.11
C VAL A 604 39.94 7.62 -13.30
N SER A 605 39.86 8.80 -12.72
CA SER A 605 40.92 9.82 -12.78
C SER A 605 42.24 9.30 -12.21
N SER A 606 42.20 8.72 -10.96
CA SER A 606 43.40 8.23 -10.27
C SER A 606 44.06 7.05 -10.96
N SER A 607 43.25 6.14 -11.56
CA SER A 607 43.77 4.96 -12.24
C SER A 607 44.13 5.22 -13.71
N ARG A 608 43.85 6.42 -14.22
CA ARG A 608 43.98 6.75 -15.67
C ARG A 608 43.21 5.80 -16.56
N ALA A 609 42.02 5.41 -16.18
CA ALA A 609 41.16 4.56 -16.96
C ALA A 609 40.63 5.31 -18.20
N ALA A 610 40.33 4.59 -19.25
CA ALA A 610 39.73 5.14 -20.48
C ALA A 610 38.34 5.69 -20.23
N PHE A 611 37.59 5.06 -19.33
CA PHE A 611 36.29 5.54 -18.80
C PHE A 611 35.85 4.73 -17.59
N GLY A 612 34.83 5.20 -16.90
CA GLY A 612 34.10 4.52 -15.85
C GLY A 612 32.68 4.19 -16.27
N VAL A 613 32.18 3.05 -15.84
CA VAL A 613 30.77 2.65 -16.01
C VAL A 613 30.19 2.24 -14.66
N ARG A 614 29.02 2.74 -14.34
CA ARG A 614 28.23 2.30 -13.20
C ARG A 614 26.94 1.69 -13.69
N PHE A 615 26.68 0.46 -13.28
CA PHE A 615 25.43 -0.24 -13.55
C PHE A 615 24.40 0.09 -12.49
N ASP A 616 23.14 0.11 -12.86
CA ASP A 616 22.09 0.05 -11.87
C ASP A 616 22.03 -1.35 -11.21
N PRO A 617 21.42 -1.50 -10.02
CA PRO A 617 21.45 -2.76 -9.27
C PRO A 617 20.86 -3.98 -10.02
N VAL A 618 20.05 -3.76 -11.05
CA VAL A 618 19.40 -4.84 -11.82
C VAL A 618 20.01 -5.03 -13.21
N GLY A 619 20.97 -4.21 -13.61
CA GLY A 619 21.74 -4.35 -14.85
C GLY A 619 21.07 -3.81 -16.10
N GLU A 620 20.00 -3.02 -15.99
CA GLU A 620 19.30 -2.44 -17.14
C GLU A 620 19.97 -1.17 -17.65
N ARG A 621 20.48 -0.31 -16.76
CA ARG A 621 20.98 1.02 -17.10
C ARG A 621 22.45 1.19 -16.74
N ILE A 622 23.08 2.11 -17.45
CA ILE A 622 24.46 2.51 -17.16
C ILE A 622 24.58 4.03 -17.03
N GLN A 623 25.50 4.45 -16.16
CA GLN A 623 25.98 5.81 -16.06
C GLN A 623 27.47 5.83 -16.38
N LEU A 624 27.91 6.87 -17.06
CA LEU A 624 29.26 6.96 -17.61
C LEU A 624 30.08 8.06 -16.95
N VAL A 625 31.37 7.81 -16.78
CA VAL A 625 32.37 8.79 -16.37
C VAL A 625 33.47 8.81 -17.42
N ASP A 626 33.87 9.97 -17.90
CA ASP A 626 34.92 10.13 -18.90
C ASP A 626 36.34 9.91 -18.31
N GLU A 627 37.34 9.88 -19.16
CA GLU A 627 38.76 9.68 -18.79
C GLU A 627 39.34 10.78 -17.88
N LYS A 628 38.65 11.93 -17.76
CA LYS A 628 39.04 13.02 -16.86
C LYS A 628 38.43 12.87 -15.46
N GLY A 629 37.51 11.92 -15.29
CA GLY A 629 36.72 11.77 -14.08
C GLY A 629 35.49 12.68 -14.03
N GLU A 630 35.05 13.21 -15.19
CA GLU A 630 33.82 14.01 -15.26
C GLU A 630 32.61 13.10 -15.53
N LEU A 631 31.51 13.34 -14.82
CA LEU A 631 30.26 12.60 -14.99
C LEU A 631 29.61 13.02 -16.32
N VAL A 632 29.37 12.06 -17.19
CA VAL A 632 28.60 12.27 -18.44
C VAL A 632 27.12 12.23 -18.12
N SER A 633 26.38 13.31 -18.37
CA SER A 633 24.93 13.34 -18.14
C SER A 633 24.19 12.33 -19.00
N GLU A 634 22.98 11.92 -18.58
CA GLU A 634 22.21 10.88 -19.30
C GLU A 634 21.95 11.26 -20.76
N ASP A 635 21.60 12.51 -21.04
CA ASP A 635 21.40 13.02 -22.41
C ASP A 635 22.71 13.00 -23.22
N ARG A 636 23.83 13.43 -22.60
CA ARG A 636 25.14 13.42 -23.25
C ARG A 636 25.63 12.00 -23.50
N ALA A 637 25.40 11.07 -22.57
CA ALA A 637 25.72 9.65 -22.72
C ALA A 637 24.91 9.03 -23.89
N LEU A 638 23.61 9.34 -23.96
CA LEU A 638 22.74 8.91 -25.07
C LEU A 638 23.29 9.42 -26.40
N LEU A 639 23.53 10.72 -26.52
CA LEU A 639 23.98 11.34 -27.76
C LEU A 639 25.38 10.84 -28.18
N SER A 640 26.28 10.59 -27.20
CA SER A 640 27.62 10.04 -27.47
C SER A 640 27.56 8.62 -28.02
N VAL A 641 26.76 7.74 -27.40
CA VAL A 641 26.59 6.37 -27.92
C VAL A 641 25.88 6.40 -29.26
N LEU A 642 24.87 7.27 -29.42
CA LEU A 642 24.17 7.47 -30.70
C LEU A 642 25.12 7.90 -31.81
N ASP A 643 26.00 8.90 -31.58
CA ASP A 643 26.98 9.37 -32.57
C ASP A 643 27.88 8.24 -33.03
N LEU A 644 28.41 7.46 -32.09
CA LEU A 644 29.28 6.30 -32.42
C LEU A 644 28.56 5.22 -33.24
N VAL A 645 27.32 4.85 -32.86
CA VAL A 645 26.52 3.83 -33.56
C VAL A 645 26.14 4.32 -34.96
N ALA A 646 25.68 5.57 -35.06
CA ALA A 646 25.27 6.18 -36.33
C ALA A 646 26.47 6.32 -37.30
N ALA A 647 27.64 6.74 -36.80
CA ALA A 647 28.89 6.82 -37.58
C ALA A 647 29.33 5.47 -38.14
N GLU A 648 29.08 4.38 -37.40
CA GLU A 648 29.37 3.02 -37.86
C GLU A 648 28.41 2.54 -38.94
N ARG A 649 27.11 2.68 -38.70
CA ARG A 649 26.04 2.09 -39.51
C ARG A 649 25.75 2.88 -40.80
N LYS A 650 25.76 4.21 -40.71
CA LYS A 650 25.51 5.18 -41.82
C LYS A 650 24.17 5.00 -42.52
N SER A 651 23.28 4.19 -41.99
CA SER A 651 21.94 3.93 -42.49
C SER A 651 21.08 3.27 -41.40
N GLY A 652 19.75 3.30 -41.54
CA GLY A 652 18.80 2.73 -40.63
C GLY A 652 18.07 3.78 -39.80
N ARG A 653 17.37 3.34 -38.77
CA ARG A 653 16.58 4.19 -37.88
C ARG A 653 17.01 4.06 -36.41
N VAL A 654 16.76 5.09 -35.67
CA VAL A 654 16.98 5.13 -34.22
C VAL A 654 15.63 5.39 -33.53
N ALA A 655 15.29 4.63 -32.53
CA ALA A 655 14.04 4.81 -31.77
C ALA A 655 14.33 5.54 -30.44
N LEU A 656 13.71 6.69 -30.23
CA LEU A 656 13.91 7.53 -29.05
C LEU A 656 12.55 8.04 -28.52
N PRO A 657 12.36 8.16 -27.19
CA PRO A 657 11.15 8.72 -26.65
C PRO A 657 11.01 10.21 -26.96
N VAL A 658 9.78 10.68 -27.08
CA VAL A 658 9.45 12.08 -27.41
C VAL A 658 10.04 13.11 -26.42
N THR A 659 10.49 12.67 -25.25
CA THR A 659 11.16 13.48 -24.23
C THR A 659 12.66 13.72 -24.50
N THR A 660 13.24 13.09 -25.52
CA THR A 660 14.65 13.25 -25.86
C THR A 660 14.88 14.55 -26.63
N THR A 661 16.06 15.15 -26.43
CA THR A 661 16.48 16.37 -27.16
C THR A 661 16.49 16.19 -28.68
N ARG A 662 16.12 17.26 -29.41
CA ARG A 662 16.19 17.29 -30.89
C ARG A 662 17.62 17.36 -31.45
N VAL A 663 18.62 17.55 -30.60
CA VAL A 663 20.03 17.38 -31.02
C VAL A 663 20.27 15.98 -31.56
N ALA A 664 19.53 14.98 -31.10
CA ALA A 664 19.57 13.61 -31.64
C ALA A 664 19.26 13.58 -33.15
N GLU A 665 18.32 14.38 -33.66
CA GLU A 665 18.04 14.49 -35.11
C GLU A 665 19.22 15.06 -35.89
N GLN A 666 19.91 16.03 -35.29
CA GLN A 666 21.10 16.64 -35.93
C GLN A 666 22.24 15.62 -36.05
N VAL A 667 22.48 14.86 -34.95
CA VAL A 667 23.49 13.78 -34.95
C VAL A 667 23.13 12.69 -35.97
N CYS A 668 21.89 12.25 -35.98
CA CYS A 668 21.43 11.22 -36.92
C CYS A 668 21.53 11.69 -38.38
N ARG A 669 21.08 12.90 -38.68
CA ARG A 669 21.13 13.50 -40.00
C ARG A 669 22.57 13.63 -40.53
N PHE A 670 23.51 13.98 -39.65
CA PHE A 670 24.93 14.08 -40.02
C PHE A 670 25.49 12.73 -40.53
N HIS A 671 25.01 11.62 -39.98
CA HIS A 671 25.43 10.28 -40.36
C HIS A 671 24.50 9.55 -41.35
N GLY A 672 23.43 10.20 -41.82
CA GLY A 672 22.49 9.59 -42.77
C GLY A 672 21.50 8.62 -42.13
N VAL A 673 21.27 8.72 -40.82
CA VAL A 673 20.35 7.89 -40.04
C VAL A 673 19.07 8.69 -39.73
N GLN A 674 17.92 8.02 -39.58
CA GLN A 674 16.63 8.65 -39.27
C GLN A 674 16.25 8.41 -37.81
N VAL A 675 15.52 9.36 -37.21
CA VAL A 675 14.94 9.20 -35.89
C VAL A 675 13.47 8.81 -36.02
N THR A 676 13.05 7.81 -35.24
CA THR A 676 11.66 7.46 -35.00
C THR A 676 11.32 7.81 -33.54
N TRP A 677 10.39 8.73 -33.34
CA TRP A 677 9.93 9.10 -32.02
C TRP A 677 8.94 8.10 -31.48
N THR A 678 9.10 7.68 -30.21
CA THR A 678 8.26 6.70 -29.53
C THR A 678 7.57 7.35 -28.31
N PRO A 679 6.45 6.77 -27.85
CA PRO A 679 5.97 7.02 -26.49
C PRO A 679 7.07 6.71 -25.46
N THR A 680 6.91 7.27 -24.24
CA THR A 680 7.87 7.14 -23.14
C THR A 680 7.83 5.78 -22.43
N SER A 681 6.88 4.91 -22.76
CA SER A 681 6.75 3.58 -22.17
C SER A 681 7.83 2.61 -22.66
N MET A 682 8.30 1.73 -21.79
CA MET A 682 9.28 0.69 -22.12
C MET A 682 8.76 -0.30 -23.17
N ASP A 683 7.45 -0.61 -23.13
CA ASP A 683 6.79 -1.43 -24.13
C ASP A 683 6.91 -0.81 -25.54
N ALA A 684 6.58 0.48 -25.68
CA ALA A 684 6.67 1.16 -26.97
C ALA A 684 8.11 1.19 -27.50
N LEU A 685 9.11 1.41 -26.64
CA LEU A 685 10.52 1.37 -27.01
C LEU A 685 10.95 -0.03 -27.48
N THR A 686 10.54 -1.07 -26.77
CA THR A 686 10.82 -2.46 -27.11
C THR A 686 10.17 -2.87 -28.44
N VAL A 687 8.92 -2.46 -28.66
CA VAL A 687 8.22 -2.70 -29.94
C VAL A 687 8.92 -2.00 -31.09
N ALA A 688 9.35 -0.75 -30.90
CA ALA A 688 10.10 -0.02 -31.93
C ALA A 688 11.47 -0.67 -32.23
N ALA A 689 12.19 -1.10 -31.19
CA ALA A 689 13.49 -1.78 -31.31
C ALA A 689 13.40 -3.16 -31.95
N ALA A 690 12.22 -3.77 -32.03
CA ALA A 690 12.01 -5.06 -32.70
C ALA A 690 12.01 -4.95 -34.25
N SER A 691 11.90 -3.74 -34.80
CA SER A 691 11.97 -3.50 -36.27
C SER A 691 13.38 -3.76 -36.80
N GLU A 692 13.52 -4.45 -37.95
CA GLU A 692 14.82 -4.87 -38.49
C GLU A 692 15.70 -3.69 -38.89
N ASP A 693 15.13 -2.55 -39.21
CA ASP A 693 15.86 -1.35 -39.64
C ASP A 693 16.26 -0.43 -38.47
N VAL A 694 15.85 -0.75 -37.22
CA VAL A 694 16.27 -0.02 -36.01
C VAL A 694 17.64 -0.53 -35.56
N ILE A 695 18.62 0.36 -35.58
CA ILE A 695 20.02 0.09 -35.25
C ILE A 695 20.36 0.41 -33.79
N PHE A 696 19.53 1.24 -33.11
CA PHE A 696 19.74 1.69 -31.75
C PHE A 696 18.44 2.25 -31.17
N ALA A 697 18.23 2.03 -29.87
CA ALA A 697 17.18 2.72 -29.15
C ALA A 697 17.66 3.05 -27.71
N ALA A 698 17.06 4.05 -27.08
CA ALA A 698 17.40 4.44 -25.73
C ALA A 698 16.19 5.04 -24.98
N ASP A 699 16.16 4.88 -23.64
CA ASP A 699 15.08 5.38 -22.80
C ASP A 699 15.29 6.81 -22.28
N GLY A 700 16.42 7.42 -22.59
CA GLY A 700 16.80 8.75 -22.11
C GLY A 700 17.22 8.81 -20.63
N ARG A 701 17.41 7.66 -19.97
CA ARG A 701 17.77 7.55 -18.55
C ARG A 701 18.92 6.57 -18.32
N GLY A 702 19.83 6.44 -19.30
CA GLY A 702 20.95 5.49 -19.25
C GLY A 702 20.60 4.07 -19.65
N GLY A 703 19.37 3.82 -20.09
CA GLY A 703 18.94 2.54 -20.67
C GLY A 703 19.12 2.55 -22.20
N PHE A 704 19.89 1.59 -22.72
CA PHE A 704 20.18 1.44 -24.14
C PHE A 704 19.69 0.09 -24.64
N VAL A 705 19.14 0.09 -25.84
CA VAL A 705 18.80 -1.10 -26.61
C VAL A 705 19.76 -1.20 -27.79
N VAL A 706 20.47 -2.30 -27.85
CA VAL A 706 21.36 -2.66 -28.98
C VAL A 706 20.73 -3.84 -29.71
N PRO A 707 19.89 -3.61 -30.75
CA PRO A 707 19.03 -4.66 -31.32
C PRO A 707 19.82 -5.89 -31.87
N GLU A 708 21.10 -5.72 -32.19
CA GLU A 708 21.98 -6.83 -32.57
C GLU A 708 22.29 -7.79 -31.44
N CYS A 709 22.27 -7.30 -30.16
CA CYS A 709 22.58 -8.09 -28.98
C CYS A 709 21.33 -8.40 -28.17
N ALA A 710 20.51 -7.37 -27.93
CA ALA A 710 19.30 -7.47 -27.11
C ALA A 710 18.26 -6.47 -27.64
N ARG A 711 17.01 -6.91 -27.73
CA ARG A 711 15.89 -6.06 -28.19
C ARG A 711 15.16 -5.33 -27.05
N THR A 712 15.70 -5.42 -25.85
CA THR A 712 15.22 -4.73 -24.65
C THR A 712 16.38 -3.94 -24.05
N VAL A 713 16.06 -3.05 -23.11
CA VAL A 713 17.10 -2.30 -22.40
C VAL A 713 18.03 -3.24 -21.65
N ASP A 714 19.33 -3.07 -21.88
CA ASP A 714 20.37 -3.96 -21.39
C ASP A 714 21.69 -3.20 -21.16
N GLY A 715 22.02 -2.98 -19.88
CA GLY A 715 23.22 -2.24 -19.49
C GLY A 715 24.53 -3.00 -19.80
N LEU A 716 24.52 -4.34 -19.72
CA LEU A 716 25.69 -5.16 -20.06
C LEU A 716 25.93 -5.18 -21.57
N ALA A 717 24.87 -5.30 -22.38
CA ALA A 717 24.98 -5.17 -23.85
C ALA A 717 25.49 -3.79 -24.28
N ALA A 718 24.96 -2.74 -23.64
CA ALA A 718 25.41 -1.36 -23.86
C ALA A 718 26.89 -1.18 -23.51
N PHE A 719 27.34 -1.72 -22.39
CA PHE A 719 28.74 -1.68 -21.96
C PHE A 719 29.65 -2.38 -22.97
N VAL A 720 29.33 -3.62 -23.35
CA VAL A 720 30.13 -4.40 -24.33
C VAL A 720 30.19 -3.70 -25.69
N ARG A 721 29.04 -3.13 -26.10
CA ARG A 721 28.97 -2.37 -27.37
C ARG A 721 29.81 -1.10 -27.33
N LEU A 722 29.75 -0.35 -26.22
CA LEU A 722 30.56 0.85 -26.03
C LEU A 722 32.05 0.55 -26.05
N LEU A 723 32.49 -0.54 -25.41
CA LEU A 723 33.87 -1.03 -25.49
C LEU A 723 34.32 -1.22 -26.93
N GLY A 724 33.53 -1.92 -27.76
CA GLY A 724 33.83 -2.14 -29.18
C GLY A 724 33.90 -0.85 -29.98
N LEU A 725 32.99 0.09 -29.73
CA LEU A 725 32.96 1.37 -30.44
C LEU A 725 34.18 2.26 -30.09
N ILE A 726 34.55 2.34 -28.80
CA ILE A 726 35.72 3.08 -28.32
C ILE A 726 36.99 2.43 -28.86
N ALA A 727 37.14 1.11 -28.77
CA ALA A 727 38.30 0.39 -29.29
C ALA A 727 38.56 0.68 -30.77
N ARG A 728 37.48 0.69 -31.57
CA ARG A 728 37.57 0.95 -33.00
C ARG A 728 37.88 2.40 -33.33
N THR A 729 37.23 3.36 -32.67
CA THR A 729 37.40 4.77 -32.96
C THR A 729 38.65 5.38 -32.36
N ARG A 730 39.17 4.79 -31.29
CA ARG A 730 40.30 5.30 -30.49
C ARG A 730 40.05 6.68 -29.90
N LEU A 731 38.78 7.08 -29.81
CA LEU A 731 38.37 8.35 -29.21
C LEU A 731 38.02 8.17 -27.73
N THR A 732 38.33 9.19 -26.92
CA THR A 732 37.88 9.22 -25.54
C THR A 732 36.45 9.75 -25.44
N LEU A 733 35.76 9.47 -24.33
CA LEU A 733 34.39 9.94 -24.13
C LEU A 733 34.30 11.47 -24.17
N SER A 734 35.26 12.18 -23.58
CA SER A 734 35.27 13.64 -23.65
C SER A 734 35.47 14.18 -25.05
N GLN A 735 36.25 13.49 -25.91
CA GLN A 735 36.41 13.86 -27.30
C GLN A 735 35.17 13.63 -28.12
N ILE A 736 34.41 12.56 -27.84
CA ILE A 736 33.13 12.28 -28.50
C ILE A 736 32.12 13.34 -28.07
N ASP A 737 32.01 13.58 -26.77
CA ASP A 737 31.09 14.57 -26.21
C ASP A 737 31.34 15.98 -26.79
N ALA A 738 32.60 16.39 -26.94
CA ALA A 738 32.96 17.69 -27.51
C ALA A 738 32.48 17.92 -28.96
N ARG A 739 32.11 16.86 -29.69
CA ARG A 739 31.59 16.94 -31.08
C ARG A 739 30.09 17.17 -31.16
N ILE A 740 29.41 16.91 -30.06
CA ILE A 740 27.95 16.92 -30.00
C ILE A 740 27.47 18.33 -29.64
N PRO A 741 26.51 18.90 -30.36
CA PRO A 741 25.94 20.20 -30.01
C PRO A 741 25.37 20.21 -28.60
N ILE A 742 25.36 21.39 -27.97
CA ILE A 742 24.75 21.56 -26.65
C ILE A 742 23.23 21.60 -26.81
N ALA A 743 22.51 20.84 -26.00
CA ALA A 743 21.06 20.92 -25.91
C ALA A 743 20.67 21.88 -24.78
N HIS A 744 19.83 22.86 -25.09
CA HIS A 744 19.26 23.79 -24.09
C HIS A 744 17.85 23.33 -23.75
N MET A 745 17.73 22.31 -22.90
CA MET A 745 16.46 21.69 -22.51
C MET A 745 16.20 21.82 -21.01
N LEU A 746 14.99 22.23 -20.68
CA LEU A 746 14.50 22.37 -19.32
C LEU A 746 13.33 21.40 -19.08
N LYS A 747 13.17 20.98 -17.84
CA LYS A 747 12.03 20.16 -17.38
C LYS A 747 11.40 20.79 -16.14
N ARG A 748 10.06 20.88 -16.11
CA ARG A 748 9.29 21.33 -14.95
C ARG A 748 8.10 20.41 -14.74
N SER A 749 7.78 20.09 -13.46
CA SER A 749 6.59 19.32 -13.09
C SER A 749 5.58 20.29 -12.48
N ILE A 750 4.38 20.33 -13.02
CA ILE A 750 3.32 21.26 -12.62
C ILE A 750 2.20 20.47 -11.96
N PRO A 751 1.82 20.77 -10.70
CA PRO A 751 0.68 20.15 -10.05
C PRO A 751 -0.59 20.30 -10.89
N THR A 752 -1.20 19.19 -11.22
CA THR A 752 -2.40 19.15 -12.08
C THR A 752 -3.37 18.12 -11.50
N PRO A 753 -4.52 18.57 -10.96
CA PRO A 753 -5.54 17.66 -10.48
C PRO A 753 -5.96 16.64 -11.55
N TRP A 754 -6.28 15.43 -11.16
CA TRP A 754 -6.67 14.37 -12.09
C TRP A 754 -7.80 14.77 -13.03
N ALA A 755 -8.84 15.45 -12.48
CA ALA A 755 -9.96 15.91 -13.25
C ALA A 755 -9.59 17.01 -14.29
N ALA A 756 -8.51 17.73 -14.04
CA ALA A 756 -8.04 18.81 -14.90
C ALA A 756 -7.08 18.35 -16.02
N LYS A 757 -6.51 17.13 -15.96
CA LYS A 757 -5.53 16.67 -16.96
C LYS A 757 -6.07 16.76 -18.39
N GLY A 758 -7.32 16.34 -18.62
CA GLY A 758 -7.94 16.44 -19.95
C GLY A 758 -8.18 17.88 -20.43
N SER A 759 -8.56 18.79 -19.54
CA SER A 759 -8.73 20.21 -19.86
C SER A 759 -7.39 20.89 -20.13
N VAL A 760 -6.36 20.56 -19.34
CA VAL A 760 -4.98 21.04 -19.56
C VAL A 760 -4.49 20.65 -20.95
N MET A 761 -4.62 19.39 -21.34
CA MET A 761 -4.17 18.93 -22.66
C MET A 761 -4.92 19.61 -23.80
N ARG A 762 -6.24 19.83 -23.67
CA ARG A 762 -7.03 20.61 -24.66
C ARG A 762 -6.55 22.06 -24.74
N THR A 763 -6.27 22.68 -23.60
CA THR A 763 -5.79 24.08 -23.55
C THR A 763 -4.42 24.20 -24.22
N VAL A 764 -3.52 23.25 -24.00
CA VAL A 764 -2.20 23.19 -24.68
C VAL A 764 -2.38 23.11 -26.20
N VAL A 765 -3.29 22.24 -26.69
CA VAL A 765 -3.60 22.14 -28.13
C VAL A 765 -4.18 23.45 -28.69
N VAL A 766 -5.09 24.11 -27.95
CA VAL A 766 -5.68 25.39 -28.36
C VAL A 766 -4.61 26.49 -28.37
N ALA A 767 -3.76 26.57 -27.34
CA ALA A 767 -2.67 27.54 -27.23
C ALA A 767 -1.62 27.34 -28.35
N ALA A 768 -1.44 26.15 -28.85
CA ALA A 768 -0.56 25.89 -29.99
C ALA A 768 -0.97 26.64 -31.27
N GLY A 769 -2.26 26.96 -31.45
CA GLY A 769 -2.76 27.71 -32.59
C GLY A 769 -2.43 27.07 -33.95
N SER A 770 -1.61 27.74 -34.75
CA SER A 770 -1.16 27.24 -36.07
C SER A 770 0.20 26.54 -36.05
N ASN A 771 0.82 26.40 -34.86
CA ASN A 771 2.09 25.67 -34.70
C ASN A 771 1.93 24.16 -35.00
N GLU A 772 2.98 23.55 -35.46
CA GLU A 772 3.03 22.11 -35.68
C GLU A 772 2.89 21.36 -34.33
N ILE A 773 1.99 20.39 -34.29
CA ILE A 773 1.71 19.56 -33.11
C ILE A 773 2.04 18.09 -33.42
N ASP A 774 2.72 17.44 -32.48
CA ASP A 774 2.90 15.98 -32.46
C ASP A 774 2.25 15.42 -31.20
N THR A 775 1.42 14.40 -31.37
CA THR A 775 0.63 13.73 -30.29
C THR A 775 1.03 12.28 -30.10
N THR A 776 2.27 11.94 -30.39
CA THR A 776 2.83 10.58 -30.19
C THR A 776 2.72 10.14 -28.71
N ASP A 777 3.06 11.05 -27.78
CA ASP A 777 2.86 10.86 -26.33
C ASP A 777 2.76 12.25 -25.68
N GLY A 778 1.60 12.58 -25.12
CA GLY A 778 1.31 13.96 -24.73
C GLY A 778 1.06 14.89 -25.92
N VAL A 779 1.36 16.17 -25.76
CA VAL A 779 1.25 17.19 -26.80
C VAL A 779 2.57 17.92 -26.91
N ARG A 780 3.26 17.69 -28.02
CA ARG A 780 4.47 18.45 -28.37
C ARG A 780 4.14 19.53 -29.41
N VAL A 781 4.56 20.74 -29.13
CA VAL A 781 4.34 21.91 -29.98
C VAL A 781 5.69 22.44 -30.47
N VAL A 782 5.87 22.54 -31.77
CA VAL A 782 7.06 23.16 -32.38
C VAL A 782 6.79 24.67 -32.55
N VAL A 783 7.60 25.49 -31.88
CA VAL A 783 7.50 26.97 -31.95
C VAL A 783 8.55 27.47 -32.92
N PRO A 784 8.17 27.92 -34.15
CA PRO A 784 9.11 28.28 -35.18
C PRO A 784 10.09 29.36 -34.72
N GLY A 785 11.39 29.13 -34.97
CA GLY A 785 12.46 30.07 -34.63
C GLY A 785 12.84 30.15 -33.16
N ARG A 786 12.16 29.39 -32.25
CA ARG A 786 12.46 29.39 -30.79
C ARG A 786 12.78 28.01 -30.25
N GLY A 787 12.11 26.97 -30.73
CA GLY A 787 12.31 25.61 -30.19
C GLY A 787 11.04 24.78 -30.17
N TRP A 788 10.87 23.96 -29.14
CA TRP A 788 9.67 23.15 -28.93
C TRP A 788 9.34 22.97 -27.43
N ILE A 789 8.10 22.62 -27.15
CA ILE A 789 7.63 22.18 -25.83
C ILE A 789 6.93 20.85 -25.93
N LEU A 790 6.89 20.12 -24.84
CA LEU A 790 6.10 18.91 -24.67
C LEU A 790 5.38 18.96 -23.33
N ALA A 791 4.06 18.87 -23.34
CA ALA A 791 3.24 18.67 -22.16
C ALA A 791 2.81 17.21 -22.10
N LEU A 792 3.15 16.52 -21.01
CA LEU A 792 2.89 15.10 -20.81
C LEU A 792 2.29 14.88 -19.41
N PRO A 793 1.02 14.45 -19.30
CA PRO A 793 0.42 14.12 -18.00
C PRO A 793 1.07 12.87 -17.41
N ASP A 794 1.48 12.95 -16.15
CA ASP A 794 2.02 11.78 -15.46
C ASP A 794 0.90 10.72 -15.25
N PRO A 795 1.15 9.43 -15.56
CA PRO A 795 0.13 8.39 -15.39
C PRO A 795 -0.10 7.97 -13.93
N ALA A 796 0.82 8.26 -13.02
CA ALA A 796 0.80 7.83 -11.62
C ALA A 796 0.55 8.97 -10.62
N ASP A 797 0.95 10.21 -10.96
CA ASP A 797 0.89 11.37 -10.08
C ASP A 797 -0.02 12.48 -10.62
N ALA A 798 -0.57 13.31 -9.72
CA ALA A 798 -1.42 14.46 -10.06
C ALA A 798 -0.57 15.64 -10.58
N VAL A 799 0.25 15.40 -11.59
CA VAL A 799 1.13 16.39 -12.22
C VAL A 799 1.10 16.29 -13.75
N THR A 800 1.43 17.39 -14.41
CA THR A 800 1.78 17.41 -15.83
C THR A 800 3.24 17.83 -15.95
N HIS A 801 4.04 17.01 -16.61
CA HIS A 801 5.43 17.32 -16.92
C HIS A 801 5.50 18.19 -18.17
N LEU A 802 6.33 19.22 -18.10
CA LEU A 802 6.61 20.09 -19.22
C LEU A 802 8.09 20.04 -19.54
N TRP A 803 8.44 19.77 -20.79
CA TRP A 803 9.77 19.95 -21.36
C TRP A 803 9.76 21.13 -22.30
N ALA A 804 10.82 21.93 -22.30
CA ALA A 804 11.04 23.00 -23.26
C ALA A 804 12.49 22.93 -23.74
N GLU A 805 12.72 22.93 -25.02
CA GLU A 805 14.04 23.01 -25.63
C GLU A 805 14.09 24.24 -26.55
N GLY A 806 15.03 25.15 -26.29
CA GLY A 806 15.28 26.37 -27.05
C GLY A 806 16.51 26.26 -27.94
N ASN A 807 16.69 27.26 -28.82
CA ASN A 807 17.90 27.40 -29.58
C ASN A 807 19.11 27.76 -28.68
N ASP A 808 18.83 28.46 -27.59
CA ASP A 808 19.75 28.79 -26.51
C ASP A 808 19.04 28.66 -25.14
N ALA A 809 19.79 28.98 -24.07
CA ALA A 809 19.25 28.89 -22.70
C ALA A 809 18.10 29.87 -22.42
N ASP A 810 18.15 31.07 -23.02
CA ASP A 810 17.13 32.12 -22.85
C ASP A 810 15.82 31.73 -23.54
N ASP A 811 15.90 31.21 -24.77
CA ASP A 811 14.74 30.68 -25.50
C ASP A 811 14.10 29.51 -24.73
N ALA A 812 14.91 28.59 -24.19
CA ALA A 812 14.41 27.47 -23.41
C ALA A 812 13.66 27.94 -22.13
N GLN A 813 14.22 28.97 -21.45
CA GLN A 813 13.58 29.52 -20.24
C GLN A 813 12.29 30.25 -20.57
N LEU A 814 12.28 31.07 -21.63
CA LEU A 814 11.07 31.78 -22.05
C LEU A 814 9.95 30.82 -22.49
N LEU A 815 10.29 29.78 -23.26
CA LEU A 815 9.32 28.76 -23.64
C LEU A 815 8.77 28.03 -22.40
N MET A 816 9.64 27.68 -21.45
CA MET A 816 9.23 27.03 -20.22
C MET A 816 8.27 27.87 -19.41
N ASP A 817 8.55 29.16 -19.21
CA ASP A 817 7.72 30.05 -18.39
C ASP A 817 6.38 30.35 -19.07
N GLU A 818 6.37 30.60 -20.37
CA GLU A 818 5.17 30.84 -21.16
C GLU A 818 4.19 29.64 -21.10
N TRP A 819 4.69 28.44 -21.33
CA TRP A 819 3.84 27.24 -21.35
C TRP A 819 3.53 26.67 -19.96
N ALA A 820 4.37 26.95 -18.97
CA ALA A 820 4.05 26.63 -17.58
C ALA A 820 2.82 27.43 -17.12
N GLU A 821 2.73 28.71 -17.49
CA GLU A 821 1.55 29.54 -17.18
C GLU A 821 0.27 29.00 -17.84
N VAL A 822 0.35 28.53 -19.09
CA VAL A 822 -0.79 27.91 -19.81
C VAL A 822 -1.27 26.65 -19.07
N VAL A 823 -0.34 25.80 -18.63
CA VAL A 823 -0.68 24.56 -17.90
C VAL A 823 -1.24 24.86 -16.50
N GLU A 824 -0.65 25.83 -15.78
CA GLU A 824 -1.11 26.22 -14.43
C GLU A 824 -2.51 26.84 -14.46
N GLN A 825 -2.79 27.72 -15.42
CA GLN A 825 -4.12 28.35 -15.56
C GLN A 825 -5.19 27.31 -15.92
N ALA A 826 -4.87 26.37 -16.78
CA ALA A 826 -5.79 25.30 -17.16
C ALA A 826 -5.99 24.22 -16.08
N GLY A 827 -5.04 24.11 -15.15
CA GLY A 827 -5.08 23.18 -14.01
C GLY A 827 -5.89 23.69 -12.81
N ARG A 828 -6.18 25.01 -12.78
CA ARG A 828 -7.04 25.64 -11.76
C ARG A 828 -8.51 25.47 -12.11
#